data_e9d9812c09cbe39b12f15187f40ad1cc
#
_entry.id   e9d9812c09cbe39b12f15187f40ad1cc
#
_cell.length_a   1.000
_cell.length_b   1.000
_cell.length_c   1.000
_cell.angle_alpha   90.00
_cell.angle_beta   90.00
_cell.angle_gamma   90.00
#
_symmetry.space_group_name_H-M   'P 1'
#
loop_
_entity.id
_entity.type
_entity.pdbx_description
1 polymer ?
#
loop_
_entity_poly.entity_id
_entity_poly.type
_entity_poly.pdbx_seq_one_letter_code
_entity_poly.pdbx_strand_id
1 'polypeptide(L)'
;MTPDNGSFDAAIRAHDEALAACGLDVWVGAEPTFTNRWSESAEWLTDALGETKQTYACHMVARLRDSHPGSLVLRTLGRQYADEHRPRWSLGLYRRRDAGPLVEGLPPDPLGADCRCDAQCLTAFWQALTAALGRDGWAATGFQVDADMGLRVLFRCDGQQPAADPATDARLGRVSLHEQAIPPSGAVDAVAGEGLYLVALGWASTGFDNSLQPCIELPDFSEVAQFLDFVGRVACAAGEAGLTALVWRGFPPPVDDTVAWTTLTPDPAVLEVNAAPAASVSEFLAMSRSLYALAEAEGLAPYRLQYNGVISDSGGGGQFTLGGPSPARSPFFIAPQLMTRLVTYLNHHPSLSYWFAPLYVGSFSQSPRPDENVLESFSELQVALQHLAARAEPEPEFIWRSLSPFLVDTSGNAHRSEVNIEKLWNPDLPGRGCLGLVEFRAFRMAMDAESAAAIAAMLRALAAMLSRQQVNPPLIEWGSRLHDRFALPFYLRQDLRAVFTDLEAAGLGLGRPVTERLCADDWRRIGHAELAGCRLDVDQAIEFWPLLGDAAAQAGGSRLVDASTTRLQLSLRPCAGHVPDLDAWQLLANGYRVPLRREQDESGPLCVMGLRYRAFVPWIGLHPGLGAQGPIVLSLLAPAAQQGLRVTLHDWQPQGKPYDGLPDSLDEARRRTRERFVVEEIAPGEAPDAITPPAAALSDYCLDLRRT
;
A
#
# COMPACT_ATOMS: atom_id res chain seq x y z
N MET A 1 3.70 -20.08 -19.15
CA MET A 1 4.35 -21.06 -18.26
C MET A 1 3.93 -20.68 -16.86
N THR A 2 3.20 -21.53 -16.15
CA THR A 2 2.95 -21.35 -14.71
C THR A 2 4.31 -21.39 -14.01
N PRO A 3 4.64 -20.38 -13.17
CA PRO A 3 5.90 -20.39 -12.41
C PRO A 3 5.93 -21.66 -11.54
N ASP A 4 7.11 -22.27 -11.45
CA ASP A 4 7.35 -23.38 -10.54
C ASP A 4 7.31 -22.86 -9.09
N ASN A 5 6.14 -22.91 -8.45
CA ASN A 5 5.93 -22.46 -7.09
C ASN A 5 6.85 -23.19 -6.09
N GLY A 6 7.24 -24.43 -6.36
CA GLY A 6 8.16 -25.18 -5.50
C GLY A 6 9.57 -24.56 -5.47
N SER A 7 10.03 -24.03 -6.60
CA SER A 7 11.30 -23.31 -6.70
C SER A 7 11.25 -21.94 -6.01
N PHE A 8 10.13 -21.22 -6.11
CA PHE A 8 9.92 -19.94 -5.43
C PHE A 8 9.89 -20.10 -3.91
N ASP A 9 9.09 -21.04 -3.39
CA ASP A 9 9.00 -21.30 -1.95
C ASP A 9 10.36 -21.77 -1.36
N ALA A 10 11.17 -22.50 -2.14
CA ALA A 10 12.52 -22.87 -1.72
C ALA A 10 13.46 -21.66 -1.64
N ALA A 11 13.38 -20.72 -2.60
CA ALA A 11 14.15 -19.48 -2.58
C ALA A 11 13.75 -18.58 -1.39
N ILE A 12 12.46 -18.50 -1.06
CA ILE A 12 11.97 -17.77 0.10
C ILE A 12 12.49 -18.38 1.41
N ARG A 13 12.48 -19.72 1.57
CA ARG A 13 13.05 -20.36 2.76
C ARG A 13 14.55 -20.11 2.89
N ALA A 14 15.30 -20.20 1.80
CA ALA A 14 16.74 -19.89 1.79
C ALA A 14 17.03 -18.43 2.18
N HIS A 15 16.17 -17.49 1.73
CA HIS A 15 16.24 -16.10 2.15
C HIS A 15 16.00 -15.96 3.67
N ASP A 16 14.97 -16.62 4.22
CA ASP A 16 14.66 -16.56 5.65
C ASP A 16 15.82 -17.12 6.49
N GLU A 17 16.45 -18.23 6.04
CA GLU A 17 17.64 -18.80 6.69
C GLU A 17 18.84 -17.83 6.66
N ALA A 18 19.10 -17.22 5.51
CA ALA A 18 20.19 -16.25 5.36
C ALA A 18 19.97 -15.03 6.25
N LEU A 19 18.72 -14.55 6.38
CA LEU A 19 18.39 -13.42 7.22
C LEU A 19 18.49 -13.75 8.72
N ALA A 20 18.04 -14.93 9.13
CA ALA A 20 18.18 -15.41 10.51
C ALA A 20 19.64 -15.45 10.96
N ALA A 21 20.57 -15.81 10.06
CA ALA A 21 22.01 -15.81 10.32
C ALA A 21 22.58 -14.39 10.54
N CYS A 22 21.81 -13.34 10.21
CA CYS A 22 22.23 -11.94 10.40
C CYS A 22 22.13 -11.47 11.85
N GLY A 23 21.32 -12.13 12.68
CA GLY A 23 21.12 -11.74 14.08
C GLY A 23 20.33 -10.46 14.28
N LEU A 24 19.63 -9.97 13.25
CA LEU A 24 18.73 -8.82 13.31
C LEU A 24 17.31 -9.26 12.96
N ASP A 25 16.38 -9.07 13.88
CA ASP A 25 14.95 -9.33 13.64
C ASP A 25 14.38 -8.24 12.72
N VAL A 26 14.09 -8.60 11.47
CA VAL A 26 13.38 -7.74 10.53
C VAL A 26 12.07 -8.38 10.15
N TRP A 27 10.99 -7.93 10.79
CA TRP A 27 9.65 -8.40 10.50
C TRP A 27 9.01 -7.55 9.40
N VAL A 28 8.15 -8.18 8.59
CA VAL A 28 7.50 -7.52 7.45
C VAL A 28 5.99 -7.65 7.51
N GLY A 29 5.30 -6.52 7.40
CA GLY A 29 3.85 -6.43 7.21
C GLY A 29 3.53 -5.82 5.85
N ALA A 30 2.25 -5.83 5.50
CA ALA A 30 1.75 -5.13 4.33
C ALA A 30 0.33 -4.62 4.56
N GLU A 31 -0.06 -3.65 3.73
CA GLU A 31 -1.39 -3.08 3.67
C GLU A 31 -1.97 -3.31 2.26
N PRO A 32 -2.30 -4.58 1.88
CA PRO A 32 -2.90 -4.87 0.60
C PRO A 32 -4.30 -4.27 0.47
N THR A 33 -4.60 -3.78 -0.73
CA THR A 33 -5.88 -3.15 -1.05
C THR A 33 -6.60 -3.90 -2.15
N PHE A 34 -7.88 -4.17 -1.95
CA PHE A 34 -8.72 -4.88 -2.91
C PHE A 34 -9.91 -4.02 -3.33
N THR A 35 -10.31 -4.12 -4.59
CA THR A 35 -11.42 -3.35 -5.16
C THR A 35 -12.43 -4.26 -5.84
N ASN A 36 -13.69 -3.82 -5.88
CA ASN A 36 -14.68 -4.45 -6.75
C ASN A 36 -14.51 -3.88 -8.17
N ARG A 37 -13.78 -4.60 -9.01
CA ARG A 37 -13.42 -4.16 -10.36
C ARG A 37 -14.61 -4.00 -11.33
N TRP A 38 -15.77 -4.50 -10.96
CA TRP A 38 -17.00 -4.46 -11.77
C TRP A 38 -17.92 -3.33 -11.35
N SER A 39 -17.71 -2.73 -10.18
CA SER A 39 -18.61 -1.71 -9.65
C SER A 39 -18.18 -0.31 -10.13
N GLU A 40 -19.16 0.45 -10.59
CA GLU A 40 -19.04 1.87 -10.92
C GLU A 40 -19.66 2.76 -9.83
N SER A 41 -20.02 2.19 -8.67
CA SER A 41 -20.52 2.99 -7.54
C SER A 41 -19.41 3.82 -6.90
N ALA A 42 -19.79 4.95 -6.31
CA ALA A 42 -18.85 5.92 -5.73
C ALA A 42 -17.95 5.29 -4.66
N GLU A 43 -18.45 4.36 -3.85
CA GLU A 43 -17.65 3.65 -2.83
C GLU A 43 -16.46 2.88 -3.41
N TRP A 44 -16.56 2.40 -4.66
CA TRP A 44 -15.51 1.67 -5.34
C TRP A 44 -14.73 2.51 -6.37
N LEU A 45 -15.04 3.82 -6.50
CA LEU A 45 -14.34 4.75 -7.39
C LEU A 45 -13.64 5.88 -6.66
N THR A 46 -14.31 6.52 -5.69
CA THR A 46 -13.87 7.77 -5.07
C THR A 46 -14.06 7.80 -3.55
N ASP A 47 -15.09 7.14 -3.02
CA ASP A 47 -15.49 7.30 -1.64
C ASP A 47 -14.90 6.19 -0.76
N ALA A 48 -14.56 6.54 0.48
CA ALA A 48 -14.09 5.56 1.45
C ALA A 48 -15.27 4.74 2.00
N LEU A 49 -16.34 5.41 2.42
CA LEU A 49 -17.49 4.78 3.04
C LEU A 49 -18.56 4.41 2.01
N GLY A 50 -19.20 3.26 2.20
CA GLY A 50 -20.27 2.77 1.36
C GLY A 50 -20.99 1.59 2.00
N GLU A 51 -22.13 1.21 1.42
CA GLU A 51 -22.99 0.16 2.00
C GLU A 51 -22.44 -1.24 1.81
N THR A 52 -21.73 -1.50 0.70
CA THR A 52 -21.28 -2.85 0.36
C THR A 52 -19.91 -3.22 0.94
N LYS A 53 -19.01 -2.26 1.13
CA LYS A 53 -17.66 -2.52 1.69
C LYS A 53 -17.69 -3.20 3.05
N GLN A 54 -18.59 -2.78 3.94
CA GLN A 54 -18.69 -3.37 5.26
C GLN A 54 -19.17 -4.84 5.18
N THR A 55 -20.08 -5.14 4.27
CA THR A 55 -20.55 -6.53 4.02
C THR A 55 -19.39 -7.41 3.55
N TYR A 56 -18.61 -6.98 2.55
CA TYR A 56 -17.41 -7.71 2.10
C TYR A 56 -16.40 -7.92 3.22
N ALA A 57 -16.14 -6.89 4.02
CA ALA A 57 -15.23 -7.00 5.16
C ALA A 57 -15.73 -8.02 6.20
N CYS A 58 -17.02 -8.02 6.51
CA CYS A 58 -17.63 -9.01 7.42
C CYS A 58 -17.50 -10.43 6.88
N HIS A 59 -17.75 -10.67 5.59
CA HIS A 59 -17.57 -11.99 4.97
C HIS A 59 -16.10 -12.46 5.04
N MET A 60 -15.15 -11.58 4.72
CA MET A 60 -13.72 -11.90 4.79
C MET A 60 -13.30 -12.22 6.23
N VAL A 61 -13.72 -11.42 7.22
CA VAL A 61 -13.38 -11.65 8.63
C VAL A 61 -14.04 -12.92 9.16
N ALA A 62 -15.26 -13.26 8.75
CA ALA A 62 -15.90 -14.50 9.13
C ALA A 62 -15.07 -15.71 8.69
N ARG A 63 -14.61 -15.72 7.43
CA ARG A 63 -13.74 -16.80 6.91
C ARG A 63 -12.36 -16.83 7.61
N LEU A 64 -11.78 -15.66 7.90
CA LEU A 64 -10.53 -15.57 8.66
C LEU A 64 -10.71 -16.15 10.09
N ARG A 65 -11.82 -15.82 10.78
CA ARG A 65 -12.17 -16.37 12.11
C ARG A 65 -12.29 -17.90 12.06
N ASP A 66 -12.94 -18.41 11.03
CA ASP A 66 -13.13 -19.86 10.88
C ASP A 66 -11.79 -20.59 10.67
N SER A 67 -10.81 -19.91 10.05
CA SER A 67 -9.44 -20.39 9.88
C SER A 67 -8.59 -20.22 11.17
N HIS A 68 -9.03 -19.40 12.13
CA HIS A 68 -8.33 -19.11 13.38
C HIS A 68 -9.30 -19.23 14.58
N PRO A 69 -9.71 -20.45 14.97
CA PRO A 69 -10.63 -20.65 16.09
C PRO A 69 -10.11 -20.01 17.38
N GLY A 70 -11.00 -19.40 18.16
CA GLY A 70 -10.64 -18.71 19.40
C GLY A 70 -10.02 -17.32 19.20
N SER A 71 -10.06 -16.78 17.99
CA SER A 71 -9.71 -15.37 17.73
C SER A 71 -10.82 -14.41 18.14
N LEU A 72 -10.46 -13.18 18.47
CA LEU A 72 -11.38 -12.09 18.79
C LEU A 72 -11.67 -11.25 17.55
N VAL A 73 -12.95 -11.06 17.22
CA VAL A 73 -13.40 -10.07 16.22
C VAL A 73 -13.78 -8.78 16.94
N LEU A 74 -13.12 -7.68 16.61
CA LEU A 74 -13.30 -6.39 17.27
C LEU A 74 -13.63 -5.30 16.24
N ARG A 75 -14.68 -4.51 16.52
CA ARG A 75 -15.05 -3.33 15.75
C ARG A 75 -14.49 -2.08 16.42
N THR A 76 -13.66 -1.33 15.69
CA THR A 76 -13.06 -0.08 16.16
C THR A 76 -13.39 1.06 15.21
N LEU A 77 -13.12 2.28 15.62
CA LEU A 77 -13.19 3.46 14.79
C LEU A 77 -11.79 3.82 14.27
N GLY A 78 -11.69 4.09 12.97
CA GLY A 78 -10.52 4.60 12.32
C GLY A 78 -10.48 6.14 12.31
N ARG A 79 -9.69 6.70 11.39
CA ARG A 79 -9.63 8.15 11.17
C ARG A 79 -10.92 8.67 10.54
N GLN A 80 -11.21 9.93 10.78
CA GLN A 80 -12.20 10.72 10.04
C GLN A 80 -11.47 11.83 9.30
N TYR A 81 -11.69 11.94 8.01
CA TYR A 81 -11.16 13.02 7.21
C TYR A 81 -12.16 14.17 7.12
N ALA A 82 -11.68 15.37 6.75
CA ALA A 82 -12.47 16.59 6.82
C ALA A 82 -13.75 16.61 5.95
N ASP A 83 -13.77 15.81 4.91
CA ASP A 83 -14.89 15.63 3.97
C ASP A 83 -15.81 14.46 4.31
N GLU A 84 -15.50 13.70 5.36
CA GLU A 84 -16.27 12.54 5.78
C GLU A 84 -17.26 12.93 6.91
N HIS A 85 -18.48 12.42 6.83
CA HIS A 85 -19.52 12.70 7.83
C HIS A 85 -19.35 11.90 9.13
N ARG A 86 -18.56 10.84 9.10
CA ARG A 86 -18.28 9.96 10.25
C ARG A 86 -16.90 9.33 10.11
N PRO A 87 -16.29 8.86 11.22
CA PRO A 87 -15.06 8.07 11.16
C PRO A 87 -15.25 6.82 10.33
N ARG A 88 -14.17 6.39 9.69
CA ARG A 88 -14.14 5.10 9.02
C ARG A 88 -14.23 3.99 10.06
N TRP A 89 -15.00 2.96 9.75
CA TRP A 89 -15.03 1.77 10.60
C TRP A 89 -13.77 0.92 10.37
N SER A 90 -13.41 0.12 11.37
CA SER A 90 -12.35 -0.88 11.25
C SER A 90 -12.83 -2.19 11.89
N LEU A 91 -12.69 -3.29 11.16
CA LEU A 91 -13.06 -4.61 11.60
C LEU A 91 -11.80 -5.46 11.73
N GLY A 92 -11.41 -5.79 12.96
CA GLY A 92 -10.16 -6.47 13.29
C GLY A 92 -10.37 -7.89 13.76
N LEU A 93 -9.49 -8.80 13.33
CA LEU A 93 -9.32 -10.14 13.88
C LEU A 93 -8.01 -10.16 14.69
N TYR A 94 -8.10 -10.47 15.99
CA TYR A 94 -6.97 -10.57 16.89
C TYR A 94 -6.80 -12.02 17.33
N ARG A 95 -5.58 -12.53 17.20
CA ARG A 95 -5.25 -13.94 17.47
C ARG A 95 -3.89 -14.10 18.12
N ARG A 96 -3.68 -15.20 18.80
CA ARG A 96 -2.33 -15.56 19.26
C ARG A 96 -1.46 -16.00 18.10
N ARG A 97 -0.17 -15.70 18.20
CA ARG A 97 0.81 -16.13 17.16
C ARG A 97 1.14 -17.63 17.26
N ASP A 98 0.96 -18.24 18.42
CA ASP A 98 1.18 -19.68 18.64
C ASP A 98 0.01 -20.57 18.18
N ALA A 99 -0.95 -19.98 17.46
CA ALA A 99 -2.16 -20.64 16.96
C ALA A 99 -3.12 -21.19 18.05
N GLY A 100 -2.87 -20.91 19.32
CA GLY A 100 -3.82 -21.18 20.41
C GLY A 100 -4.99 -20.19 20.39
N PRO A 101 -6.07 -20.48 21.15
CA PRO A 101 -7.14 -19.51 21.37
C PRO A 101 -6.59 -18.29 22.09
N LEU A 102 -7.15 -17.11 21.82
CA LEU A 102 -6.74 -15.86 22.47
C LEU A 102 -6.92 -16.01 24.00
N VAL A 103 -8.09 -16.51 24.40
CA VAL A 103 -8.40 -17.01 25.73
C VAL A 103 -9.37 -18.20 25.64
N GLU A 104 -9.38 -19.08 26.64
CA GLU A 104 -10.33 -20.19 26.68
C GLU A 104 -11.77 -19.71 26.93
N GLY A 105 -12.74 -20.28 26.21
CA GLY A 105 -14.16 -19.96 26.37
C GLY A 105 -14.56 -18.59 25.82
N LEU A 106 -13.75 -17.97 24.99
CA LEU A 106 -14.08 -16.69 24.34
C LEU A 106 -15.40 -16.81 23.57
N PRO A 107 -16.45 -16.01 23.89
CA PRO A 107 -17.68 -16.02 23.10
C PRO A 107 -17.38 -15.48 21.70
N PRO A 108 -17.72 -16.22 20.62
CA PRO A 108 -17.48 -15.79 19.26
C PRO A 108 -18.33 -14.56 18.91
N ASP A 109 -17.84 -13.74 17.99
CA ASP A 109 -18.67 -12.71 17.35
C ASP A 109 -19.78 -13.40 16.53
N PRO A 110 -21.04 -12.95 16.62
CA PRO A 110 -22.15 -13.58 15.90
C PRO A 110 -22.02 -13.51 14.37
N LEU A 111 -21.40 -12.46 13.80
CA LEU A 111 -21.15 -12.30 12.35
C LEU A 111 -22.32 -12.82 11.48
N GLY A 112 -23.55 -12.39 11.76
CA GLY A 112 -24.75 -12.78 11.01
C GLY A 112 -25.50 -14.00 11.54
N ALA A 113 -25.04 -14.63 12.63
CA ALA A 113 -25.79 -15.64 13.33
C ALA A 113 -26.56 -15.04 14.52
N ASP A 114 -27.80 -15.46 14.73
CA ASP A 114 -28.60 -14.99 15.87
C ASP A 114 -28.00 -15.48 17.20
N CYS A 115 -27.73 -14.55 18.10
CA CYS A 115 -27.49 -14.83 19.50
C CYS A 115 -28.82 -14.70 20.27
N ARG A 116 -29.24 -15.76 20.94
CA ARG A 116 -30.43 -15.72 21.79
C ARG A 116 -30.06 -15.11 23.15
N CYS A 117 -30.14 -13.81 23.22
CA CYS A 117 -29.95 -13.04 24.45
C CYS A 117 -31.07 -12.03 24.60
N ASP A 118 -31.65 -11.92 25.75
CA ASP A 118 -32.64 -10.91 26.12
C ASP A 118 -32.06 -9.94 27.17
N ALA A 119 -32.85 -8.97 27.59
CA ALA A 119 -32.43 -8.01 28.60
C ALA A 119 -32.04 -8.64 29.93
N GLN A 120 -32.64 -9.77 30.28
CA GLN A 120 -32.32 -10.49 31.53
C GLN A 120 -30.95 -11.17 31.39
N CYS A 121 -30.66 -11.80 30.28
CA CYS A 121 -29.35 -12.37 29.94
C CYS A 121 -28.24 -11.31 29.99
N LEU A 122 -28.47 -10.15 29.38
CA LEU A 122 -27.51 -9.03 29.38
C LEU A 122 -27.25 -8.51 30.81
N THR A 123 -28.31 -8.42 31.64
CA THR A 123 -28.19 -8.00 33.05
C THR A 123 -27.41 -9.04 33.87
N ALA A 124 -27.66 -10.33 33.62
CA ALA A 124 -26.91 -11.42 34.29
C ALA A 124 -25.42 -11.37 33.90
N PHE A 125 -25.14 -11.15 32.61
CA PHE A 125 -23.76 -10.98 32.12
C PHE A 125 -23.07 -9.75 32.74
N TRP A 126 -23.75 -8.61 32.87
CA TRP A 126 -23.23 -7.41 33.53
C TRP A 126 -22.87 -7.67 35.00
N GLN A 127 -23.76 -8.38 35.76
CA GLN A 127 -23.49 -8.73 37.14
C GLN A 127 -22.29 -9.68 37.29
N ALA A 128 -22.25 -10.73 36.48
CA ALA A 128 -21.13 -11.68 36.44
C ALA A 128 -19.80 -10.97 36.06
N LEU A 129 -19.82 -10.08 35.06
CA LEU A 129 -18.65 -9.32 34.66
C LEU A 129 -18.17 -8.38 35.77
N THR A 130 -19.09 -7.65 36.42
CA THR A 130 -18.73 -6.77 37.55
C THR A 130 -18.06 -7.57 38.66
N ALA A 131 -18.59 -8.75 38.99
CA ALA A 131 -18.00 -9.65 40.00
C ALA A 131 -16.64 -10.20 39.54
N ALA A 132 -16.48 -10.59 38.26
CA ALA A 132 -15.22 -11.09 37.71
C ALA A 132 -14.13 -10.02 37.72
N LEU A 133 -14.47 -8.76 37.36
CA LEU A 133 -13.54 -7.62 37.36
C LEU A 133 -13.22 -7.13 38.79
N GLY A 134 -13.98 -7.53 39.80
CA GLY A 134 -13.71 -7.22 41.22
C GLY A 134 -12.91 -8.27 41.98
N ARG A 135 -12.23 -9.21 41.29
CA ARG A 135 -11.46 -10.30 41.89
C ARG A 135 -9.97 -10.22 41.55
N ASP A 136 -9.17 -11.04 42.22
CA ASP A 136 -7.76 -11.30 41.88
C ASP A 136 -6.91 -10.04 41.71
N GLY A 137 -7.02 -9.11 42.65
CA GLY A 137 -6.25 -7.87 42.69
C GLY A 137 -6.82 -6.73 41.83
N TRP A 138 -7.99 -6.94 41.22
CA TRP A 138 -8.73 -5.87 40.54
C TRP A 138 -9.91 -5.40 41.39
N ALA A 139 -10.36 -4.16 41.18
CA ALA A 139 -11.54 -3.62 41.87
C ALA A 139 -12.50 -3.02 40.86
N ALA A 140 -13.80 -3.29 41.00
CA ALA A 140 -14.81 -2.88 40.02
C ALA A 140 -16.10 -2.41 40.68
N THR A 141 -16.80 -1.48 40.00
CA THR A 141 -18.13 -1.00 40.37
C THR A 141 -19.03 -0.96 39.14
N GLY A 142 -20.15 -1.68 39.19
CA GLY A 142 -21.18 -1.65 38.15
C GLY A 142 -22.21 -0.57 38.43
N PHE A 143 -22.67 0.14 37.40
CA PHE A 143 -23.71 1.16 37.50
C PHE A 143 -24.53 1.27 36.22
N GLN A 144 -25.69 1.93 36.27
CA GLN A 144 -26.54 2.26 35.11
C GLN A 144 -26.52 3.75 34.86
N VAL A 145 -26.51 4.13 33.59
CA VAL A 145 -26.45 5.54 33.19
C VAL A 145 -27.83 6.13 32.95
N ASP A 146 -28.74 5.34 32.37
CA ASP A 146 -30.11 5.78 32.02
C ASP A 146 -31.16 4.68 32.22
N ALA A 147 -32.44 5.06 31.98
CA ALA A 147 -33.59 4.14 32.13
C ALA A 147 -33.63 3.05 31.04
N ASP A 148 -32.96 3.26 29.91
CA ASP A 148 -32.90 2.34 28.73
C ASP A 148 -31.73 1.35 28.81
N MET A 149 -31.23 1.10 30.02
CA MET A 149 -30.25 0.05 30.34
C MET A 149 -28.83 0.31 29.81
N GLY A 150 -28.35 1.54 29.85
CA GLY A 150 -26.93 1.86 29.67
C GLY A 150 -26.09 1.25 30.79
N LEU A 151 -25.75 -0.04 30.69
CA LEU A 151 -24.96 -0.77 31.70
C LEU A 151 -23.48 -0.43 31.54
N ARG A 152 -22.81 -0.15 32.70
CA ARG A 152 -21.38 0.21 32.74
C ARG A 152 -20.69 -0.56 33.89
N VAL A 153 -19.37 -0.80 33.67
CA VAL A 153 -18.48 -1.27 34.75
C VAL A 153 -17.23 -0.39 34.71
N LEU A 154 -16.97 0.27 35.84
CA LEU A 154 -15.73 1.00 36.08
C LEU A 154 -14.79 0.13 36.89
N PHE A 155 -13.53 -0.02 36.49
CA PHE A 155 -12.59 -0.85 37.21
C PHE A 155 -11.15 -0.31 37.19
N ARG A 156 -10.34 -0.84 38.09
CA ARG A 156 -8.89 -0.61 38.19
C ARG A 156 -8.17 -1.96 38.33
N CYS A 157 -6.98 -2.04 37.76
CA CYS A 157 -6.14 -3.24 37.80
C CYS A 157 -5.17 -3.28 39.00
N ASP A 158 -5.14 -2.22 39.85
CA ASP A 158 -4.24 -2.08 40.99
C ASP A 158 -4.91 -2.42 42.35
N GLY A 159 -6.13 -2.93 42.32
CA GLY A 159 -6.90 -3.31 43.51
C GLY A 159 -7.49 -2.14 44.29
N GLN A 160 -7.22 -0.90 43.89
CA GLN A 160 -7.85 0.26 44.53
C GLN A 160 -9.29 0.42 44.04
N GLN A 161 -10.20 0.78 44.93
CA GLN A 161 -11.59 1.06 44.52
C GLN A 161 -11.63 2.24 43.54
N PRO A 162 -12.39 2.15 42.44
CA PRO A 162 -12.60 3.28 41.56
C PRO A 162 -13.20 4.47 42.31
N ALA A 163 -12.49 5.59 42.37
CA ALA A 163 -12.91 6.76 43.15
C ALA A 163 -13.84 7.71 42.40
N ALA A 164 -14.12 7.45 41.10
CA ALA A 164 -15.00 8.28 40.28
C ALA A 164 -16.48 7.99 40.60
N ASP A 165 -17.27 9.04 40.80
CA ASP A 165 -18.71 8.95 41.09
C ASP A 165 -19.51 9.10 39.79
N PRO A 166 -20.25 8.07 39.35
CA PRO A 166 -21.07 8.14 38.15
C PRO A 166 -22.12 9.25 38.14
N ALA A 167 -22.54 9.72 39.31
CA ALA A 167 -23.51 10.79 39.40
C ALA A 167 -22.94 12.18 39.13
N THR A 168 -21.63 12.36 39.26
CA THR A 168 -20.94 13.64 39.14
C THR A 168 -19.91 13.71 38.02
N ASP A 169 -19.35 12.58 37.61
CA ASP A 169 -18.36 12.50 36.54
C ASP A 169 -19.02 12.24 35.17
N ALA A 170 -19.23 13.29 34.40
CA ALA A 170 -19.87 13.23 33.08
C ALA A 170 -19.14 12.28 32.09
N ARG A 171 -17.86 12.00 32.31
CA ARG A 171 -17.09 11.07 31.45
C ARG A 171 -17.59 9.63 31.54
N LEU A 172 -18.13 9.25 32.69
CA LEU A 172 -18.65 7.91 32.95
C LEU A 172 -20.04 7.70 32.34
N GLY A 173 -20.78 8.79 32.10
CA GLY A 173 -22.07 8.77 31.45
C GLY A 173 -22.01 8.87 29.91
N ARG A 174 -20.81 8.82 29.32
CA ARG A 174 -20.66 8.96 27.87
C ARG A 174 -21.42 7.86 27.11
N VAL A 175 -22.00 8.26 25.99
CA VAL A 175 -22.53 7.32 25.00
C VAL A 175 -21.37 6.52 24.38
N SER A 176 -21.63 5.27 23.98
CA SER A 176 -20.66 4.46 23.24
C SER A 176 -20.06 5.25 22.08
N LEU A 177 -18.75 5.08 21.84
CA LEU A 177 -18.06 5.75 20.72
C LEU A 177 -18.75 5.51 19.38
N HIS A 178 -19.33 4.32 19.18
CA HIS A 178 -20.02 3.93 17.96
C HIS A 178 -21.43 4.54 17.80
N GLU A 179 -21.97 5.10 18.87
CA GLU A 179 -23.32 5.68 18.93
C GLU A 179 -23.30 7.21 18.93
N GLN A 180 -22.13 7.82 19.02
CA GLN A 180 -22.01 9.28 18.97
C GLN A 180 -22.37 9.81 17.59
N ALA A 181 -23.19 10.85 17.51
CA ALA A 181 -23.56 11.51 16.25
C ALA A 181 -22.34 12.10 15.52
N ILE A 182 -21.35 12.55 16.27
CA ILE A 182 -20.06 13.04 15.76
C ILE A 182 -18.98 12.40 16.67
N PRO A 183 -18.53 11.19 16.37
CA PRO A 183 -17.45 10.56 17.15
C PRO A 183 -16.16 11.38 17.00
N PRO A 184 -15.38 11.55 18.06
CA PRO A 184 -14.14 12.30 17.98
C PRO A 184 -13.14 11.58 17.04
N SER A 185 -12.51 12.33 16.15
CA SER A 185 -11.39 11.85 15.36
C SER A 185 -10.22 11.50 16.29
N GLY A 186 -9.72 10.26 16.24
CA GLY A 186 -8.67 9.82 17.15
C GLY A 186 -9.15 9.75 18.60
N ALA A 187 -10.29 9.07 18.84
CA ALA A 187 -10.86 8.91 20.16
C ALA A 187 -9.80 8.42 21.18
N VAL A 188 -9.62 9.22 22.23
CA VAL A 188 -8.79 8.87 23.39
C VAL A 188 -9.72 8.50 24.52
N ASP A 189 -9.41 7.44 25.25
CA ASP A 189 -10.16 7.08 26.43
C ASP A 189 -9.98 8.13 27.53
N ALA A 190 -11.05 8.84 27.83
CA ALA A 190 -11.02 10.00 28.72
C ALA A 190 -10.63 9.67 30.19
N VAL A 191 -10.66 8.39 30.57
CA VAL A 191 -10.37 7.96 31.93
C VAL A 191 -9.11 7.07 32.04
N ALA A 192 -8.60 6.57 30.92
CA ALA A 192 -7.46 5.64 30.91
C ALA A 192 -6.18 6.26 31.52
N GLY A 193 -5.94 7.56 31.31
CA GLY A 193 -4.80 8.29 31.88
C GLY A 193 -4.78 8.34 33.42
N GLU A 194 -5.90 8.03 34.09
CA GLU A 194 -6.03 7.97 35.56
C GLU A 194 -5.95 6.53 36.11
N GLY A 195 -5.62 5.56 35.22
CA GLY A 195 -5.62 4.13 35.59
C GLY A 195 -7.03 3.58 35.79
N LEU A 196 -8.05 4.26 35.30
CA LEU A 196 -9.44 3.85 35.31
C LEU A 196 -9.81 3.26 33.95
N TYR A 197 -10.58 2.18 33.96
CA TYR A 197 -11.08 1.52 32.76
C TYR A 197 -12.60 1.47 32.78
N LEU A 198 -13.24 1.97 31.71
CA LEU A 198 -14.70 2.01 31.58
C LEU A 198 -15.16 1.04 30.50
N VAL A 199 -15.98 0.07 30.91
CA VAL A 199 -16.67 -0.87 30.02
C VAL A 199 -18.10 -0.44 29.84
N ALA A 200 -18.59 -0.42 28.59
CA ALA A 200 -19.99 -0.25 28.27
C ALA A 200 -20.60 -1.54 27.73
N LEU A 201 -21.78 -1.87 28.19
CA LEU A 201 -22.58 -3.00 27.74
C LEU A 201 -23.89 -2.48 27.12
N GLY A 202 -24.36 -3.14 26.08
CA GLY A 202 -25.58 -2.73 25.38
C GLY A 202 -25.90 -3.65 24.22
N TRP A 203 -26.51 -3.08 23.21
CA TRP A 203 -26.96 -3.76 22.00
C TRP A 203 -26.32 -3.14 20.77
N ALA A 204 -25.93 -3.96 19.80
CA ALA A 204 -25.31 -3.47 18.58
C ALA A 204 -25.66 -4.35 17.36
N SER A 205 -25.73 -3.74 16.18
CA SER A 205 -25.79 -4.47 14.92
C SER A 205 -24.40 -5.04 14.57
N THR A 206 -24.40 -6.22 13.96
CA THR A 206 -23.17 -6.85 13.44
C THR A 206 -22.68 -6.26 12.13
N GLY A 207 -23.54 -5.53 11.42
CA GLY A 207 -23.31 -5.05 10.07
C GLY A 207 -23.80 -6.00 8.95
N PHE A 208 -24.33 -7.20 9.30
CA PHE A 208 -24.95 -8.13 8.33
C PHE A 208 -26.43 -7.88 8.14
N ASP A 209 -27.10 -7.56 9.24
CA ASP A 209 -28.52 -7.27 9.29
C ASP A 209 -28.80 -6.20 10.36
N ASN A 210 -30.07 -5.79 10.49
CA ASN A 210 -30.49 -4.85 11.52
C ASN A 210 -30.81 -5.51 12.88
N SER A 211 -30.48 -6.81 13.04
CA SER A 211 -30.68 -7.48 14.32
C SER A 211 -29.69 -6.93 15.37
N LEU A 212 -30.21 -6.65 16.55
CA LEU A 212 -29.40 -6.18 17.67
C LEU A 212 -28.87 -7.37 18.47
N GLN A 213 -27.59 -7.41 18.67
CA GLN A 213 -26.87 -8.44 19.41
C GLN A 213 -26.27 -7.86 20.69
N PRO A 214 -26.07 -8.67 21.77
CA PRO A 214 -25.38 -8.21 22.97
C PRO A 214 -23.99 -7.74 22.63
N CYS A 215 -23.59 -6.62 23.19
CA CYS A 215 -22.33 -5.97 22.84
C CYS A 215 -21.58 -5.49 24.09
N ILE A 216 -20.25 -5.56 24.00
CA ILE A 216 -19.31 -4.99 24.96
C ILE A 216 -18.40 -3.99 24.26
N GLU A 217 -18.19 -2.81 24.84
CA GLU A 217 -17.19 -1.85 24.41
C GLU A 217 -15.98 -1.87 25.34
N LEU A 218 -14.82 -2.19 24.76
CA LEU A 218 -13.55 -2.29 25.48
C LEU A 218 -12.96 -0.92 25.76
N PRO A 219 -12.32 -0.75 26.95
CA PRO A 219 -11.48 0.40 27.23
C PRO A 219 -10.14 0.34 26.49
N ASP A 220 -9.38 1.42 26.53
CA ASP A 220 -8.03 1.52 25.95
C ASP A 220 -7.00 0.94 26.92
N PHE A 221 -6.51 -0.26 26.63
CA PHE A 221 -5.45 -0.91 27.40
C PHE A 221 -4.07 -0.51 26.88
N SER A 222 -3.13 -0.27 27.79
CA SER A 222 -1.73 0.02 27.45
C SER A 222 -0.86 -1.23 27.33
N GLU A 223 -1.28 -2.36 27.94
CA GLU A 223 -0.49 -3.59 27.99
C GLU A 223 -1.29 -4.81 27.51
N VAL A 224 -0.64 -5.67 26.71
CA VAL A 224 -1.23 -6.91 26.19
C VAL A 224 -1.64 -7.85 27.31
N ALA A 225 -0.85 -7.97 28.38
CA ALA A 225 -1.16 -8.85 29.52
C ALA A 225 -2.47 -8.44 30.20
N GLN A 226 -2.68 -7.13 30.42
CA GLN A 226 -3.93 -6.62 31.02
C GLN A 226 -5.12 -6.85 30.09
N PHE A 227 -4.92 -6.63 28.79
CA PHE A 227 -5.94 -6.90 27.77
C PHE A 227 -6.37 -8.38 27.78
N LEU A 228 -5.42 -9.31 27.79
CA LEU A 228 -5.70 -10.75 27.78
C LEU A 228 -6.38 -11.20 29.09
N ASP A 229 -5.96 -10.68 30.23
CA ASP A 229 -6.62 -10.96 31.54
C ASP A 229 -8.07 -10.44 31.54
N PHE A 230 -8.29 -9.22 31.02
CA PHE A 230 -9.65 -8.66 30.85
C PHE A 230 -10.52 -9.54 29.97
N VAL A 231 -10.04 -9.93 28.78
CA VAL A 231 -10.79 -10.80 27.86
C VAL A 231 -11.10 -12.14 28.48
N GLY A 232 -10.18 -12.72 29.29
CA GLY A 232 -10.42 -13.93 30.07
C GLY A 232 -11.54 -13.79 31.08
N ARG A 233 -11.60 -12.68 31.80
CA ARG A 233 -12.68 -12.36 32.75
C ARG A 233 -14.02 -12.17 32.03
N VAL A 234 -14.03 -11.57 30.87
CA VAL A 234 -15.24 -11.46 30.03
C VAL A 234 -15.70 -12.85 29.58
N ALA A 235 -14.79 -13.72 29.15
CA ALA A 235 -15.12 -15.08 28.72
C ALA A 235 -15.74 -15.89 29.86
N CYS A 236 -15.17 -15.83 31.09
CA CYS A 236 -15.74 -16.46 32.30
C CYS A 236 -17.14 -15.94 32.60
N ALA A 237 -17.32 -14.61 32.64
CA ALA A 237 -18.61 -13.99 32.92
C ALA A 237 -19.67 -14.32 31.88
N ALA A 238 -19.29 -14.38 30.58
CA ALA A 238 -20.18 -14.79 29.50
C ALA A 238 -20.64 -16.26 29.69
N GLY A 239 -19.72 -17.16 30.05
CA GLY A 239 -20.03 -18.55 30.36
C GLY A 239 -20.97 -18.68 31.54
N GLU A 240 -20.75 -17.94 32.66
CA GLU A 240 -21.63 -17.91 33.84
C GLU A 240 -23.05 -17.41 33.50
N ALA A 241 -23.17 -16.42 32.59
CA ALA A 241 -24.44 -15.87 32.11
C ALA A 241 -25.11 -16.70 31.03
N GLY A 242 -24.46 -17.74 30.50
CA GLY A 242 -24.98 -18.54 29.38
C GLY A 242 -24.98 -17.79 28.03
N LEU A 243 -24.14 -16.75 27.89
CA LEU A 243 -24.04 -15.96 26.67
C LEU A 243 -23.21 -16.72 25.62
N THR A 244 -23.83 -17.03 24.49
CA THR A 244 -23.23 -17.90 23.45
C THR A 244 -22.46 -17.14 22.37
N ALA A 245 -22.70 -15.83 22.23
CA ALA A 245 -21.99 -14.94 21.30
C ALA A 245 -22.02 -13.51 21.81
N LEU A 246 -21.05 -12.70 21.42
CA LEU A 246 -20.88 -11.32 21.89
C LEU A 246 -20.26 -10.45 20.80
N VAL A 247 -20.83 -9.29 20.54
CA VAL A 247 -20.25 -8.27 19.67
C VAL A 247 -19.23 -7.46 20.47
N TRP A 248 -18.01 -7.42 19.97
CA TRP A 248 -16.94 -6.65 20.60
C TRP A 248 -16.70 -5.35 19.83
N ARG A 249 -16.66 -4.24 20.59
CA ARG A 249 -16.43 -2.88 20.10
C ARG A 249 -15.40 -2.17 20.98
N GLY A 250 -15.00 -0.97 20.64
CA GLY A 250 -14.22 -0.07 21.47
C GLY A 250 -12.83 0.22 20.95
N PHE A 251 -11.87 0.32 21.86
CA PHE A 251 -10.50 0.66 21.52
C PHE A 251 -9.72 -0.55 21.02
N PRO A 252 -8.80 -0.38 20.03
CA PRO A 252 -7.93 -1.46 19.61
C PRO A 252 -7.01 -1.89 20.76
N PRO A 253 -6.76 -3.20 20.95
CA PRO A 253 -5.82 -3.66 21.97
C PRO A 253 -4.38 -3.23 21.63
N PRO A 254 -3.50 -3.17 22.64
CA PRO A 254 -2.07 -3.04 22.42
C PRO A 254 -1.53 -4.29 21.71
N VAL A 255 -0.37 -4.19 21.10
CA VAL A 255 0.24 -5.24 20.28
C VAL A 255 1.66 -5.54 20.76
N ASP A 256 2.03 -6.82 20.67
CA ASP A 256 3.37 -7.32 20.95
C ASP A 256 3.69 -8.55 20.07
N ASP A 257 4.72 -9.30 20.44
CA ASP A 257 5.11 -10.51 19.74
C ASP A 257 4.23 -11.74 20.05
N THR A 258 3.23 -11.63 20.92
CA THR A 258 2.30 -12.71 21.27
C THR A 258 0.95 -12.62 20.55
N VAL A 259 0.51 -11.41 20.22
CA VAL A 259 -0.78 -11.13 19.57
C VAL A 259 -0.57 -10.58 18.16
N ALA A 260 -1.13 -11.26 17.17
CA ALA A 260 -1.21 -10.79 15.80
C ALA A 260 -2.61 -10.28 15.47
N TRP A 261 -2.68 -9.32 14.54
CA TRP A 261 -3.96 -8.77 14.08
C TRP A 261 -4.04 -8.78 12.56
N THR A 262 -5.28 -8.77 12.07
CA THR A 262 -5.61 -8.47 10.68
C THR A 262 -6.82 -7.57 10.72
N THR A 263 -6.71 -6.32 10.27
CA THR A 263 -7.83 -5.37 10.28
C THR A 263 -8.22 -4.99 8.87
N LEU A 264 -9.52 -4.89 8.62
CA LEU A 264 -10.11 -4.44 7.37
C LEU A 264 -10.71 -3.06 7.59
N THR A 265 -10.34 -2.11 6.72
CA THR A 265 -10.79 -0.72 6.78
C THR A 265 -11.23 -0.24 5.40
N PRO A 266 -12.26 0.60 5.31
CA PRO A 266 -12.63 1.22 4.04
C PRO A 266 -11.66 2.36 3.73
N ASP A 267 -11.19 2.41 2.47
CA ASP A 267 -10.42 3.53 1.94
C ASP A 267 -11.01 3.95 0.58
N PRO A 268 -10.76 5.15 0.07
CA PRO A 268 -11.26 5.55 -1.24
C PRO A 268 -11.00 4.49 -2.31
N ALA A 269 -12.07 4.06 -2.99
CA ALA A 269 -12.06 3.05 -4.05
C ALA A 269 -11.71 1.61 -3.64
N VAL A 270 -11.29 1.31 -2.39
CA VAL A 270 -10.80 0.00 -1.97
C VAL A 270 -11.29 -0.42 -0.59
N LEU A 271 -11.13 -1.69 -0.30
CA LEU A 271 -11.06 -2.27 1.04
C LEU A 271 -9.58 -2.54 1.34
N GLU A 272 -9.05 -1.91 2.38
CA GLU A 272 -7.67 -2.06 2.83
C GLU A 272 -7.58 -3.11 3.93
N VAL A 273 -6.57 -3.97 3.86
CA VAL A 273 -6.27 -4.98 4.88
C VAL A 273 -4.93 -4.65 5.54
N ASN A 274 -4.95 -4.31 6.82
CA ASN A 274 -3.74 -4.11 7.59
C ASN A 274 -3.41 -5.39 8.34
N ALA A 275 -2.26 -6.00 8.04
CA ALA A 275 -1.82 -7.23 8.67
C ALA A 275 -0.61 -7.00 9.59
N ALA A 276 -0.63 -7.66 10.74
CA ALA A 276 0.51 -7.64 11.66
C ALA A 276 1.78 -8.13 10.96
N PRO A 277 2.95 -7.53 11.23
CA PRO A 277 4.20 -7.99 10.65
C PRO A 277 4.46 -9.47 10.94
N ALA A 278 4.90 -10.20 9.92
CA ALA A 278 5.32 -11.60 9.99
C ALA A 278 6.82 -11.69 10.31
N ALA A 279 7.22 -12.71 11.04
CA ALA A 279 8.63 -12.91 11.42
C ALA A 279 9.50 -13.37 10.25
N SER A 280 8.88 -14.00 9.24
CA SER A 280 9.56 -14.51 8.04
C SER A 280 8.78 -14.20 6.78
N VAL A 281 9.45 -14.25 5.61
CA VAL A 281 8.75 -14.12 4.34
C VAL A 281 7.91 -15.36 4.04
N SER A 282 8.30 -16.52 4.55
CA SER A 282 7.49 -17.74 4.45
C SER A 282 6.14 -17.58 5.14
N GLU A 283 6.11 -17.02 6.36
CA GLU A 283 4.89 -16.70 7.09
C GLU A 283 4.07 -15.62 6.36
N PHE A 284 4.73 -14.56 5.89
CA PHE A 284 4.12 -13.48 5.12
C PHE A 284 3.46 -14.01 3.83
N LEU A 285 4.13 -14.90 3.10
CA LEU A 285 3.60 -15.52 1.87
C LEU A 285 2.36 -16.36 2.15
N ALA A 286 2.39 -17.17 3.21
CA ALA A 286 1.23 -18.00 3.59
C ALA A 286 0.01 -17.12 3.95
N MET A 287 0.23 -16.06 4.72
CA MET A 287 -0.81 -15.08 5.07
C MET A 287 -1.33 -14.36 3.80
N SER A 288 -0.43 -13.90 2.94
CA SER A 288 -0.80 -13.22 1.69
C SER A 288 -1.63 -14.13 0.77
N ARG A 289 -1.22 -15.38 0.57
CA ARG A 289 -2.00 -16.37 -0.20
C ARG A 289 -3.43 -16.51 0.34
N SER A 290 -3.58 -16.58 1.66
CA SER A 290 -4.90 -16.65 2.30
C SER A 290 -5.71 -15.39 2.03
N LEU A 291 -5.15 -14.20 2.20
CA LEU A 291 -5.85 -12.93 1.98
C LEU A 291 -6.29 -12.74 0.53
N TYR A 292 -5.41 -13.04 -0.44
CA TYR A 292 -5.75 -12.93 -1.86
C TYR A 292 -6.86 -13.93 -2.25
N ALA A 293 -6.80 -15.17 -1.75
CA ALA A 293 -7.84 -16.16 -1.99
C ALA A 293 -9.19 -15.76 -1.37
N LEU A 294 -9.17 -15.15 -0.18
CA LEU A 294 -10.38 -14.62 0.46
C LEU A 294 -10.99 -13.47 -0.33
N ALA A 295 -10.17 -12.51 -0.79
CA ALA A 295 -10.63 -11.40 -1.59
C ALA A 295 -11.23 -11.88 -2.93
N GLU A 296 -10.56 -12.81 -3.61
CA GLU A 296 -11.05 -13.42 -4.86
C GLU A 296 -12.38 -14.15 -4.65
N ALA A 297 -12.54 -14.88 -3.55
CA ALA A 297 -13.78 -15.59 -3.22
C ALA A 297 -14.98 -14.64 -3.00
N GLU A 298 -14.71 -13.39 -2.61
CA GLU A 298 -15.72 -12.32 -2.52
C GLU A 298 -15.82 -11.50 -3.82
N GLY A 299 -15.12 -11.87 -4.89
CA GLY A 299 -15.12 -11.15 -6.17
C GLY A 299 -14.30 -9.86 -6.18
N LEU A 300 -13.49 -9.63 -5.15
CA LEU A 300 -12.57 -8.49 -5.07
C LEU A 300 -11.24 -8.81 -5.77
N ALA A 301 -10.58 -7.79 -6.31
CA ALA A 301 -9.32 -7.93 -7.04
C ALA A 301 -8.28 -6.90 -6.59
N PRO A 302 -6.96 -7.21 -6.72
CA PRO A 302 -5.88 -6.28 -6.44
C PRO A 302 -5.63 -5.26 -7.57
N TYR A 303 -6.49 -5.23 -8.60
CA TYR A 303 -6.36 -4.39 -9.78
C TYR A 303 -7.71 -3.97 -10.33
N ARG A 304 -7.70 -2.95 -11.20
CA ARG A 304 -8.85 -2.52 -12.00
C ARG A 304 -8.58 -2.74 -13.47
N LEU A 305 -9.66 -2.95 -14.23
CA LEU A 305 -9.63 -3.02 -15.68
C LEU A 305 -10.34 -1.79 -16.24
N GLN A 306 -9.71 -1.13 -17.21
CA GLN A 306 -10.33 -0.01 -17.92
C GLN A 306 -10.98 -0.49 -19.22
N TYR A 307 -11.93 0.28 -19.73
CA TYR A 307 -12.67 -0.06 -20.96
C TYR A 307 -11.76 -0.44 -22.14
N ASN A 308 -10.65 0.27 -22.31
CA ASN A 308 -9.69 0.07 -23.39
C ASN A 308 -8.67 -1.05 -23.12
N GLY A 309 -8.84 -1.82 -22.05
CA GLY A 309 -7.97 -2.93 -21.71
C GLY A 309 -6.74 -2.57 -20.88
N VAL A 310 -6.57 -1.32 -20.48
CA VAL A 310 -5.49 -0.95 -19.55
C VAL A 310 -5.76 -1.59 -18.19
N ILE A 311 -4.74 -2.24 -17.64
CA ILE A 311 -4.73 -2.78 -16.29
C ILE A 311 -4.13 -1.70 -15.39
N SER A 312 -4.87 -1.27 -14.39
CA SER A 312 -4.42 -0.28 -13.42
C SER A 312 -4.37 -0.88 -12.02
N ASP A 313 -3.72 -0.17 -11.12
CA ASP A 313 -3.71 -0.47 -9.69
C ASP A 313 -5.12 -0.54 -9.10
N SER A 314 -5.27 -1.15 -7.92
CA SER A 314 -6.52 -1.17 -7.15
C SER A 314 -7.09 0.23 -6.87
N GLY A 315 -6.21 1.21 -6.72
CA GLY A 315 -6.50 2.60 -6.36
C GLY A 315 -6.03 3.00 -4.96
N GLY A 316 -5.72 2.03 -4.08
CA GLY A 316 -5.22 2.25 -2.72
C GLY A 316 -3.73 2.00 -2.54
N GLY A 317 -3.07 1.39 -3.54
CA GLY A 317 -1.67 0.94 -3.43
C GLY A 317 -1.50 -0.35 -2.64
N GLY A 318 -0.26 -0.77 -2.42
CA GLY A 318 0.11 -1.97 -1.66
C GLY A 318 1.33 -1.67 -0.78
N GLN A 319 1.11 -0.92 0.30
CA GLN A 319 2.19 -0.50 1.19
C GLN A 319 2.78 -1.68 1.95
N PHE A 320 4.07 -1.58 2.26
CA PHE A 320 4.80 -2.54 3.10
C PHE A 320 5.27 -1.87 4.38
N THR A 321 5.30 -2.61 5.47
CA THR A 321 5.86 -2.15 6.74
C THR A 321 7.02 -3.04 7.16
N LEU A 322 8.10 -2.42 7.64
CA LEU A 322 9.19 -3.14 8.31
C LEU A 322 9.27 -2.73 9.78
N GLY A 323 9.50 -3.68 10.63
CA GLY A 323 9.68 -3.47 12.06
C GLY A 323 10.30 -4.66 12.76
N GLY A 324 10.04 -4.81 14.03
CA GLY A 324 10.50 -5.92 14.86
C GLY A 324 9.36 -6.66 15.56
N PRO A 325 9.70 -7.63 16.44
CA PRO A 325 8.73 -8.37 17.24
C PRO A 325 7.88 -7.47 18.14
N SER A 326 8.45 -6.37 18.59
CA SER A 326 7.80 -5.35 19.40
C SER A 326 8.40 -3.98 19.08
N PRO A 327 7.77 -2.86 19.49
CA PRO A 327 8.30 -1.52 19.23
C PRO A 327 9.74 -1.36 19.72
N ALA A 328 10.07 -1.82 20.94
CA ALA A 328 11.43 -1.71 21.49
C ALA A 328 12.47 -2.57 20.74
N ARG A 329 12.03 -3.60 20.03
CA ARG A 329 12.88 -4.49 19.23
C ARG A 329 12.83 -4.18 17.72
N SER A 330 12.40 -2.97 17.36
CA SER A 330 12.44 -2.50 15.99
C SER A 330 13.89 -2.44 15.48
N PRO A 331 14.21 -2.95 14.27
CA PRO A 331 15.53 -2.87 13.69
C PRO A 331 16.00 -1.42 13.54
N PHE A 332 15.10 -0.46 13.41
CA PHE A 332 15.39 0.96 13.30
C PHE A 332 15.83 1.60 14.62
N PHE A 333 15.55 0.96 15.76
CA PHE A 333 16.03 1.39 17.08
C PHE A 333 17.26 0.60 17.53
N ILE A 334 17.31 -0.71 17.19
CA ILE A 334 18.48 -1.55 17.49
C ILE A 334 19.69 -1.16 16.62
N ALA A 335 19.47 -0.76 15.36
CA ALA A 335 20.46 -0.25 14.43
C ALA A 335 20.05 1.14 13.95
N PRO A 336 20.12 2.18 14.78
CA PRO A 336 19.51 3.49 14.51
C PRO A 336 20.07 4.21 13.28
N GLN A 337 21.28 3.85 12.83
CA GLN A 337 21.83 4.32 11.56
C GLN A 337 21.11 3.74 10.31
N LEU A 338 20.28 2.72 10.51
CA LEU A 338 19.52 2.09 9.42
C LEU A 338 18.61 3.10 8.71
N MET A 339 17.94 4.00 9.46
CA MET A 339 17.08 5.03 8.84
C MET A 339 17.85 5.97 7.91
N THR A 340 19.00 6.46 8.36
CA THR A 340 19.85 7.35 7.56
C THR A 340 20.32 6.66 6.27
N ARG A 341 20.76 5.40 6.38
CA ARG A 341 21.23 4.60 5.25
C ARG A 341 20.12 4.23 4.31
N LEU A 342 18.91 3.94 4.83
CA LEU A 342 17.73 3.62 4.04
C LEU A 342 17.32 4.81 3.15
N VAL A 343 17.20 6.00 3.73
CA VAL A 343 16.85 7.21 2.96
C VAL A 343 17.89 7.49 1.88
N THR A 344 19.17 7.33 2.21
CA THR A 344 20.28 7.50 1.25
C THR A 344 20.22 6.45 0.14
N TYR A 345 19.98 5.18 0.49
CA TYR A 345 19.93 4.09 -0.49
C TYR A 345 18.75 4.21 -1.46
N LEU A 346 17.59 4.63 -0.96
CA LEU A 346 16.42 4.94 -1.79
C LEU A 346 16.71 6.10 -2.76
N ASN A 347 17.43 7.13 -2.30
CA ASN A 347 17.86 8.20 -3.19
C ASN A 347 18.81 7.70 -4.29
N HIS A 348 19.74 6.83 -3.98
CA HIS A 348 20.69 6.27 -4.95
C HIS A 348 20.06 5.33 -5.95
N HIS A 349 18.97 4.64 -5.57
CA HIS A 349 18.27 3.63 -6.37
C HIS A 349 16.81 4.00 -6.64
N PRO A 350 16.53 4.87 -7.63
CA PRO A 350 15.16 5.26 -7.99
C PRO A 350 14.24 4.11 -8.35
N SER A 351 14.78 2.95 -8.75
CA SER A 351 13.99 1.74 -9.03
C SER A 351 13.21 1.23 -7.82
N LEU A 352 13.74 1.42 -6.60
CA LEU A 352 13.07 0.97 -5.38
C LEU A 352 11.74 1.69 -5.13
N SER A 353 11.57 2.88 -5.71
CA SER A 353 10.29 3.60 -5.71
C SER A 353 9.59 3.44 -7.06
N TYR A 354 10.22 3.86 -8.15
CA TYR A 354 9.56 4.02 -9.45
C TYR A 354 9.23 2.72 -10.19
N TRP A 355 10.05 1.68 -10.04
CA TRP A 355 9.75 0.38 -10.67
C TRP A 355 8.45 -0.23 -10.15
N PHE A 356 8.22 -0.08 -8.86
CA PHE A 356 7.05 -0.62 -8.18
C PHE A 356 5.87 0.35 -8.10
N ALA A 357 6.06 1.62 -8.49
CA ALA A 357 5.01 2.63 -8.48
C ALA A 357 3.91 2.35 -9.53
N PRO A 358 2.73 2.97 -9.39
CA PRO A 358 1.77 3.12 -10.48
C PRO A 358 2.37 3.84 -11.69
N LEU A 359 1.56 4.07 -12.74
CA LEU A 359 2.01 4.75 -13.97
C LEU A 359 2.44 6.20 -13.76
N TYR A 360 2.04 6.82 -12.67
CA TYR A 360 2.28 8.24 -12.39
C TYR A 360 3.01 8.42 -11.06
N VAL A 361 4.05 9.24 -11.10
CA VAL A 361 4.90 9.61 -9.96
C VAL A 361 5.06 11.14 -9.91
N GLY A 362 5.95 11.64 -9.08
CA GLY A 362 6.27 13.07 -8.99
C GLY A 362 5.83 13.70 -7.68
N SER A 363 6.18 14.95 -7.47
CA SER A 363 5.97 15.72 -6.24
C SER A 363 4.52 15.80 -5.76
N PHE A 364 3.55 15.58 -6.67
CA PHE A 364 2.12 15.61 -6.40
C PHE A 364 1.45 14.23 -6.47
N SER A 365 2.24 13.15 -6.58
CA SER A 365 1.76 11.76 -6.50
C SER A 365 1.37 11.37 -5.07
N GLN A 366 0.94 10.13 -4.88
CA GLN A 366 0.60 9.59 -3.56
C GLN A 366 1.83 9.32 -2.69
N SER A 367 3.00 9.14 -3.31
CA SER A 367 4.23 8.76 -2.61
C SER A 367 5.46 9.44 -3.25
N PRO A 368 5.53 10.80 -3.21
CA PRO A 368 6.68 11.51 -3.74
C PRO A 368 7.96 11.14 -2.97
N ARG A 369 9.05 11.14 -3.70
CA ARG A 369 10.40 10.98 -3.15
C ARG A 369 10.87 12.31 -2.54
N PRO A 370 11.73 12.31 -1.51
CA PRO A 370 12.30 13.55 -0.97
C PRO A 370 13.09 14.36 -2.00
N ASP A 371 13.70 13.69 -3.00
CA ASP A 371 14.46 14.34 -4.08
C ASP A 371 13.57 14.91 -5.23
N GLU A 372 12.26 14.76 -5.14
CA GLU A 372 11.26 15.43 -5.97
C GLU A 372 10.74 16.74 -5.37
N ASN A 373 11.09 17.03 -4.13
CA ASN A 373 10.74 18.28 -3.45
C ASN A 373 11.63 19.45 -3.95
N VAL A 374 11.36 20.64 -3.42
CA VAL A 374 12.17 21.81 -3.76
C VAL A 374 13.61 21.65 -3.30
N LEU A 375 14.56 22.28 -4.03
CA LEU A 375 16.00 22.11 -3.81
C LEU A 375 16.43 22.45 -2.39
N GLU A 376 15.87 23.48 -1.80
CA GLU A 376 16.17 23.90 -0.43
C GLU A 376 15.82 22.80 0.58
N SER A 377 14.65 22.20 0.46
CA SER A 377 14.22 21.09 1.31
C SER A 377 15.15 19.87 1.18
N PHE A 378 15.59 19.58 -0.03
CA PHE A 378 16.55 18.49 -0.27
C PHE A 378 17.94 18.78 0.33
N SER A 379 18.42 20.01 0.24
CA SER A 379 19.69 20.44 0.87
C SER A 379 19.63 20.33 2.39
N GLU A 380 18.53 20.72 3.01
CA GLU A 380 18.33 20.58 4.46
C GLU A 380 18.21 19.11 4.90
N LEU A 381 17.62 18.24 4.08
CA LEU A 381 17.63 16.80 4.32
C LEU A 381 19.06 16.25 4.37
N GLN A 382 19.96 16.69 3.48
CA GLN A 382 21.37 16.31 3.53
C GLN A 382 22.01 16.67 4.86
N VAL A 383 21.73 17.87 5.39
CA VAL A 383 22.21 18.32 6.70
C VAL A 383 21.65 17.45 7.82
N ALA A 384 20.35 17.15 7.79
CA ALA A 384 19.70 16.28 8.79
C ALA A 384 20.33 14.89 8.81
N LEU A 385 20.56 14.28 7.64
CA LEU A 385 21.20 12.96 7.53
C LEU A 385 22.65 12.97 8.03
N GLN A 386 23.40 14.04 7.77
CA GLN A 386 24.76 14.19 8.30
C GLN A 386 24.78 14.27 9.84
N HIS A 387 23.87 15.03 10.43
CA HIS A 387 23.73 15.13 11.88
C HIS A 387 23.28 13.84 12.54
N LEU A 388 22.38 13.10 11.90
CA LEU A 388 21.97 11.77 12.34
C LEU A 388 23.14 10.79 12.27
N ALA A 389 23.89 10.77 11.16
CA ALA A 389 25.03 9.88 10.98
C ALA A 389 26.18 10.15 11.97
N ALA A 390 26.31 11.40 12.44
CA ALA A 390 27.32 11.79 13.44
C ALA A 390 27.01 11.27 14.86
N ARG A 391 25.78 10.82 15.13
CA ARG A 391 25.39 10.24 16.43
C ARG A 391 25.50 8.73 16.38
N ALA A 392 26.21 8.13 17.32
CA ALA A 392 26.35 6.66 17.39
C ALA A 392 24.98 5.97 17.64
N GLU A 393 24.21 6.50 18.57
CA GLU A 393 22.93 5.97 19.03
C GLU A 393 21.90 7.10 19.15
N PRO A 394 21.30 7.57 18.03
CA PRO A 394 20.28 8.60 18.12
C PRO A 394 18.99 8.03 18.76
N GLU A 395 18.47 8.77 19.72
CA GLU A 395 17.17 8.48 20.35
C GLU A 395 16.04 8.49 19.32
N PRO A 396 14.97 7.68 19.50
CA PRO A 396 13.81 7.66 18.58
C PRO A 396 13.21 9.05 18.32
N GLU A 397 13.09 9.88 19.36
CA GLU A 397 12.63 11.26 19.24
C GLU A 397 13.54 12.11 18.36
N PHE A 398 14.84 11.91 18.44
CA PHE A 398 15.79 12.64 17.61
C PHE A 398 15.69 12.21 16.13
N ILE A 399 15.48 10.91 15.86
CA ILE A 399 15.23 10.41 14.51
C ILE A 399 13.95 11.05 13.94
N TRP A 400 12.87 11.05 14.72
CA TRP A 400 11.61 11.67 14.32
C TRP A 400 11.78 13.16 14.00
N ARG A 401 12.32 13.95 14.92
CA ARG A 401 12.49 15.40 14.75
C ARG A 401 13.42 15.75 13.58
N SER A 402 14.39 14.88 13.28
CA SER A 402 15.33 15.10 12.18
C SER A 402 14.76 14.79 10.82
N LEU A 403 13.88 13.80 10.70
CA LEU A 403 13.43 13.29 9.40
C LEU A 403 11.99 13.63 9.05
N SER A 404 11.09 13.75 10.05
CA SER A 404 9.67 14.00 9.79
C SER A 404 9.39 15.27 8.96
N PRO A 405 10.16 16.36 9.05
CA PRO A 405 9.94 17.53 8.20
C PRO A 405 10.24 17.31 6.71
N PHE A 406 11.02 16.28 6.37
CA PHE A 406 11.47 16.00 5.00
C PHE A 406 10.79 14.80 4.36
N LEU A 407 10.27 13.88 5.16
CA LEU A 407 9.48 12.74 4.68
C LEU A 407 8.00 13.11 4.57
N VAL A 408 7.75 14.13 3.77
CA VAL A 408 6.43 14.74 3.52
C VAL A 408 6.37 15.16 2.05
N ASP A 409 5.16 15.38 1.54
CA ASP A 409 5.02 16.03 0.24
C ASP A 409 5.25 17.55 0.31
N THR A 410 5.18 18.23 -0.81
CA THR A 410 5.36 19.69 -0.91
C THR A 410 4.33 20.51 -0.12
N SER A 411 3.23 19.91 0.36
CA SER A 411 2.25 20.55 1.25
C SER A 411 2.45 20.21 2.72
N GLY A 412 3.49 19.45 3.08
CA GLY A 412 3.75 19.00 4.44
C GLY A 412 2.95 17.79 4.89
N ASN A 413 2.33 17.05 3.97
CA ASN A 413 1.55 15.86 4.31
C ASN A 413 2.45 14.62 4.39
N ALA A 414 2.65 14.09 5.60
CA ALA A 414 3.47 12.89 5.87
C ALA A 414 2.85 11.60 5.28
N HIS A 415 1.53 11.56 5.07
CA HIS A 415 0.89 10.42 4.39
C HIS A 415 1.20 10.33 2.89
N ARG A 416 1.85 11.35 2.34
CA ARG A 416 2.28 11.40 0.95
C ARG A 416 3.80 11.50 0.87
N SER A 417 4.48 10.43 1.22
CA SER A 417 5.93 10.25 1.08
C SER A 417 6.21 8.80 0.72
N GLU A 418 7.29 8.53 -0.02
CA GLU A 418 7.71 7.16 -0.33
C GLU A 418 8.03 6.33 0.92
N VAL A 419 8.46 7.00 1.99
CA VAL A 419 8.71 6.42 3.32
C VAL A 419 7.96 7.22 4.36
N ASN A 420 7.14 6.55 5.15
CA ASN A 420 6.41 7.15 6.27
C ASN A 420 6.94 6.58 7.59
N ILE A 421 7.22 7.48 8.54
CA ILE A 421 7.74 7.15 9.88
C ILE A 421 6.76 7.47 11.02
N GLU A 422 5.51 7.79 10.71
CA GLU A 422 4.49 8.09 11.74
C GLU A 422 4.19 6.91 12.67
N LYS A 423 4.37 5.68 12.18
CA LYS A 423 4.23 4.45 12.97
C LYS A 423 5.53 4.03 13.66
N LEU A 424 6.66 4.69 13.36
CA LEU A 424 7.94 4.39 13.97
C LEU A 424 8.01 4.95 15.40
N TRP A 425 7.93 6.26 15.51
CA TRP A 425 7.87 6.98 16.77
C TRP A 425 7.31 8.39 16.48
N ASN A 426 6.11 8.67 16.92
CA ASN A 426 5.45 9.96 16.73
C ASN A 426 4.82 10.40 18.05
N PRO A 427 5.35 11.45 18.72
CA PRO A 427 4.86 11.90 20.02
C PRO A 427 3.45 12.48 19.96
N ASP A 428 3.02 12.94 18.78
CA ASP A 428 1.70 13.54 18.58
C ASP A 428 0.59 12.48 18.43
N LEU A 429 0.97 11.19 18.29
CA LEU A 429 0.06 10.05 18.16
C LEU A 429 0.37 8.98 19.22
N PRO A 430 0.02 9.22 20.48
CA PRO A 430 0.29 8.27 21.56
C PRO A 430 -0.23 6.85 21.26
N GLY A 431 0.54 5.83 21.59
CA GLY A 431 0.23 4.43 21.31
C GLY A 431 0.44 4.05 19.86
N ARG A 432 -0.37 4.56 18.94
CA ARG A 432 -0.31 4.24 17.50
C ARG A 432 0.91 4.82 16.79
N GLY A 433 1.47 5.88 17.29
CA GLY A 433 2.69 6.51 16.76
C GLY A 433 3.98 5.84 17.22
N CYS A 434 3.94 4.84 18.13
CA CYS A 434 5.12 4.21 18.70
C CYS A 434 5.12 2.70 18.47
N LEU A 435 4.86 2.26 17.23
CA LEU A 435 4.81 0.84 16.87
C LEU A 435 6.18 0.30 16.40
N GLY A 436 7.19 1.14 16.23
CA GLY A 436 8.50 0.73 15.72
C GLY A 436 8.48 0.30 14.25
N LEU A 437 7.50 0.76 13.47
CA LEU A 437 7.29 0.39 12.07
C LEU A 437 7.64 1.53 11.12
N VAL A 438 8.40 1.23 10.07
CA VAL A 438 8.60 2.11 8.91
C VAL A 438 7.74 1.60 7.76
N GLU A 439 6.97 2.49 7.14
CA GLU A 439 6.06 2.17 6.06
C GLU A 439 6.63 2.63 4.71
N PHE A 440 6.65 1.74 3.74
CA PHE A 440 7.05 1.98 2.36
C PHE A 440 5.81 2.15 1.50
N ARG A 441 5.60 3.34 0.95
CA ARG A 441 4.35 3.73 0.29
C ARG A 441 4.43 3.81 -1.24
N ALA A 442 5.62 3.66 -1.82
CA ALA A 442 5.83 3.81 -3.26
C ALA A 442 5.40 2.57 -4.08
N PHE A 443 4.71 1.62 -3.47
CA PHE A 443 4.33 0.37 -4.11
C PHE A 443 2.88 0.40 -4.58
N ARG A 444 2.66 0.09 -5.88
CA ARG A 444 1.32 -0.30 -6.34
C ARG A 444 0.91 -1.62 -5.69
N MET A 445 -0.38 -1.91 -5.70
CA MET A 445 -0.84 -3.21 -5.21
C MET A 445 -0.21 -4.36 -6.01
N ALA A 446 0.39 -5.32 -5.31
CA ALA A 446 0.94 -6.52 -5.94
C ALA A 446 -0.20 -7.36 -6.55
N MET A 447 0.04 -7.89 -7.77
CA MET A 447 -0.99 -8.63 -8.51
C MET A 447 -1.33 -9.98 -7.88
N ASP A 448 -0.42 -10.54 -7.10
CA ASP A 448 -0.54 -11.84 -6.42
C ASP A 448 0.35 -11.89 -5.17
N ALA A 449 0.13 -12.91 -4.35
CA ALA A 449 0.82 -13.13 -3.09
C ALA A 449 2.34 -13.35 -3.25
N GLU A 450 2.75 -14.01 -4.32
CA GLU A 450 4.16 -14.28 -4.63
C GLU A 450 4.90 -12.99 -4.99
N SER A 451 4.27 -12.09 -5.74
CA SER A 451 4.84 -10.77 -6.04
C SER A 451 4.98 -9.91 -4.77
N ALA A 452 4.00 -9.96 -3.88
CA ALA A 452 4.09 -9.30 -2.58
C ALA A 452 5.23 -9.88 -1.73
N ALA A 453 5.37 -11.21 -1.69
CA ALA A 453 6.44 -11.88 -0.95
C ALA A 453 7.85 -11.60 -1.53
N ALA A 454 7.96 -11.48 -2.84
CA ALA A 454 9.22 -11.09 -3.48
C ALA A 454 9.66 -9.68 -3.06
N ILE A 455 8.73 -8.72 -3.02
CA ILE A 455 8.99 -7.35 -2.53
C ILE A 455 9.36 -7.39 -1.04
N ALA A 456 8.62 -8.14 -0.22
CA ALA A 456 8.90 -8.32 1.20
C ALA A 456 10.32 -8.87 1.45
N ALA A 457 10.74 -9.89 0.68
CA ALA A 457 12.08 -10.45 0.74
C ALA A 457 13.15 -9.40 0.40
N MET A 458 12.94 -8.62 -0.65
CA MET A 458 13.86 -7.56 -1.05
C MET A 458 14.00 -6.48 0.04
N LEU A 459 12.89 -5.97 0.58
CA LEU A 459 12.92 -4.94 1.62
C LEU A 459 13.60 -5.43 2.91
N ARG A 460 13.34 -6.68 3.32
CA ARG A 460 14.01 -7.29 4.49
C ARG A 460 15.52 -7.46 4.26
N ALA A 461 15.92 -7.94 3.07
CA ALA A 461 17.33 -8.07 2.71
C ALA A 461 18.04 -6.71 2.71
N LEU A 462 17.39 -5.67 2.16
CA LEU A 462 17.91 -4.31 2.19
C LEU A 462 18.11 -3.80 3.61
N ALA A 463 17.13 -3.95 4.50
CA ALA A 463 17.26 -3.54 5.89
C ALA A 463 18.43 -4.26 6.59
N ALA A 464 18.59 -5.57 6.38
CA ALA A 464 19.69 -6.35 6.95
C ALA A 464 21.05 -5.96 6.36
N MET A 465 21.15 -5.71 5.06
CA MET A 465 22.37 -5.21 4.42
C MET A 465 22.76 -3.84 4.96
N LEU A 466 21.82 -2.90 4.95
CA LEU A 466 22.07 -1.52 5.35
C LEU A 466 22.39 -1.39 6.84
N SER A 467 21.87 -2.26 7.71
CA SER A 467 22.21 -2.27 9.12
C SER A 467 23.70 -2.52 9.40
N ARG A 468 24.38 -3.23 8.49
CA ARG A 468 25.81 -3.61 8.61
C ARG A 468 26.77 -2.67 7.90
N GLN A 469 26.29 -1.79 7.03
CA GLN A 469 27.16 -0.86 6.31
C GLN A 469 27.88 0.09 7.27
N GLN A 470 29.15 0.41 6.95
CA GLN A 470 29.97 1.33 7.75
C GLN A 470 29.91 2.76 7.22
N VAL A 471 29.64 2.92 5.93
CA VAL A 471 29.71 4.22 5.24
C VAL A 471 28.32 4.61 4.76
N ASN A 472 27.96 5.87 4.94
CA ASN A 472 26.79 6.49 4.38
C ASN A 472 27.24 7.48 3.29
N PRO A 473 27.09 7.17 1.98
CA PRO A 473 27.48 8.08 0.92
C PRO A 473 26.57 9.33 0.90
N PRO A 474 27.01 10.45 0.32
CA PRO A 474 26.17 11.62 0.17
C PRO A 474 25.00 11.34 -0.76
N LEU A 475 23.91 12.10 -0.62
CA LEU A 475 22.77 12.04 -1.53
C LEU A 475 23.19 12.48 -2.96
N ILE A 476 22.55 11.90 -3.95
CA ILE A 476 22.67 12.28 -5.36
C ILE A 476 21.60 13.32 -5.67
N GLU A 477 22.04 14.49 -6.14
CA GLU A 477 21.14 15.49 -6.71
C GLU A 477 20.82 15.11 -8.17
N TRP A 478 19.74 14.39 -8.36
CA TRP A 478 19.32 13.93 -9.70
C TRP A 478 18.84 15.06 -10.60
N GLY A 479 18.12 16.03 -10.03
CA GLY A 479 17.52 17.12 -10.78
C GLY A 479 16.58 16.59 -11.88
N SER A 480 16.59 17.21 -13.05
CA SER A 480 15.74 16.78 -14.17
C SER A 480 16.03 15.38 -14.70
N ARG A 481 17.23 14.82 -14.44
CA ARG A 481 17.59 13.46 -14.86
C ARG A 481 16.75 12.39 -14.17
N LEU A 482 16.26 12.65 -12.96
CA LEU A 482 15.38 11.72 -12.25
C LEU A 482 14.16 11.39 -13.13
N HIS A 483 13.48 12.43 -13.58
CA HIS A 483 12.24 12.32 -14.34
C HIS A 483 12.45 12.07 -15.85
N ASP A 484 13.65 12.22 -16.34
CA ASP A 484 13.98 11.94 -17.74
C ASP A 484 14.44 10.49 -17.93
N ARG A 485 15.49 10.09 -17.20
CA ARG A 485 16.09 8.76 -17.33
C ARG A 485 15.23 7.69 -16.67
N PHE A 486 14.85 7.90 -15.40
CA PHE A 486 14.14 6.90 -14.60
C PHE A 486 12.62 6.89 -14.81
N ALA A 487 12.10 7.64 -15.78
CA ALA A 487 10.78 7.40 -16.32
C ALA A 487 10.72 6.13 -17.19
N LEU A 488 11.87 5.69 -17.73
CA LEU A 488 11.94 4.58 -18.67
C LEU A 488 12.19 3.23 -17.94
N PRO A 489 11.32 2.23 -18.15
CA PRO A 489 11.44 0.89 -17.56
C PRO A 489 12.81 0.24 -17.75
N PHE A 490 13.48 0.49 -18.87
CA PHE A 490 14.82 -0.04 -19.13
C PHE A 490 15.83 0.37 -18.05
N TYR A 491 15.91 1.67 -17.74
CA TYR A 491 16.88 2.17 -16.74
C TYR A 491 16.49 1.82 -15.32
N LEU A 492 15.19 1.73 -15.03
CA LEU A 492 14.73 1.24 -13.73
C LEU A 492 15.10 -0.22 -13.51
N ARG A 493 14.96 -1.06 -14.54
CA ARG A 493 15.38 -2.47 -14.47
C ARG A 493 16.88 -2.62 -14.31
N GLN A 494 17.67 -1.78 -14.98
CA GLN A 494 19.12 -1.72 -14.81
C GLN A 494 19.52 -1.38 -13.37
N ASP A 495 18.86 -0.36 -12.80
CA ASP A 495 19.10 0.09 -11.42
C ASP A 495 18.66 -0.98 -10.40
N LEU A 496 17.52 -1.63 -10.61
CA LEU A 496 17.04 -2.73 -9.76
C LEU A 496 18.02 -3.93 -9.76
N ARG A 497 18.66 -4.22 -10.90
CA ARG A 497 19.71 -5.26 -10.96
C ARG A 497 20.97 -4.87 -10.21
N ALA A 498 21.31 -3.58 -10.16
CA ALA A 498 22.39 -3.11 -9.29
C ALA A 498 22.07 -3.36 -7.81
N VAL A 499 20.82 -3.13 -7.39
CA VAL A 499 20.35 -3.50 -6.05
C VAL A 499 20.52 -4.99 -5.77
N PHE A 500 20.18 -5.86 -6.71
CA PHE A 500 20.37 -7.32 -6.54
C PHE A 500 21.86 -7.69 -6.42
N THR A 501 22.72 -7.02 -7.18
CA THR A 501 24.19 -7.21 -7.09
C THR A 501 24.72 -6.81 -5.71
N ASP A 502 24.23 -5.69 -5.15
CA ASP A 502 24.59 -5.25 -3.80
C ASP A 502 24.15 -6.26 -2.73
N LEU A 503 22.93 -6.80 -2.87
CA LEU A 503 22.41 -7.84 -1.97
C LEU A 503 23.23 -9.14 -2.06
N GLU A 504 23.62 -9.56 -3.26
CA GLU A 504 24.52 -10.72 -3.46
C GLU A 504 25.88 -10.49 -2.81
N ALA A 505 26.49 -9.32 -3.02
CA ALA A 505 27.76 -8.94 -2.42
C ALA A 505 27.71 -8.92 -0.88
N ALA A 506 26.54 -8.61 -0.31
CA ALA A 506 26.29 -8.64 1.14
C ALA A 506 25.98 -10.06 1.68
N GLY A 507 25.92 -11.09 0.83
CA GLY A 507 25.53 -12.46 1.21
C GLY A 507 24.02 -12.63 1.46
N LEU A 508 23.21 -11.74 0.91
CA LEU A 508 21.75 -11.70 1.06
C LEU A 508 21.02 -11.82 -0.29
N GLY A 509 21.64 -12.50 -1.26
CA GLY A 509 21.05 -12.70 -2.58
C GLY A 509 19.69 -13.40 -2.52
N LEU A 510 18.73 -12.89 -3.32
CA LEU A 510 17.33 -13.31 -3.26
C LEU A 510 17.03 -14.63 -4.01
N GLY A 511 17.99 -15.11 -4.80
CA GLY A 511 17.79 -16.24 -5.69
C GLY A 511 16.97 -15.88 -6.95
N ARG A 512 17.20 -16.67 -8.00
CA ARG A 512 16.65 -16.40 -9.34
C ARG A 512 15.12 -16.35 -9.41
N PRO A 513 14.34 -17.25 -8.77
CA PRO A 513 12.88 -17.19 -8.84
C PRO A 513 12.30 -15.88 -8.27
N VAL A 514 12.91 -15.32 -7.23
CA VAL A 514 12.48 -14.07 -6.61
C VAL A 514 12.88 -12.88 -7.48
N THR A 515 14.12 -12.83 -7.98
CA THR A 515 14.58 -11.72 -8.82
C THR A 515 13.86 -11.66 -10.17
N GLU A 516 13.56 -12.82 -10.79
CA GLU A 516 12.74 -12.88 -12.01
C GLU A 516 11.34 -12.29 -11.77
N ARG A 517 10.73 -12.60 -10.62
CA ARG A 517 9.43 -12.07 -10.26
C ARG A 517 9.46 -10.55 -10.01
N LEU A 518 10.49 -10.07 -9.32
CA LEU A 518 10.68 -8.62 -9.11
C LEU A 518 10.89 -7.85 -10.42
N CYS A 519 11.53 -8.49 -11.41
CA CYS A 519 11.75 -7.92 -12.75
C CYS A 519 10.57 -8.10 -13.71
N ALA A 520 9.55 -8.88 -13.36
CA ALA A 520 8.38 -9.11 -14.21
C ALA A 520 7.58 -7.81 -14.41
N ASP A 521 7.27 -7.49 -15.67
CA ASP A 521 6.65 -6.22 -16.04
C ASP A 521 5.68 -6.35 -17.22
N ASP A 522 4.97 -7.45 -17.29
CA ASP A 522 4.05 -7.76 -18.38
C ASP A 522 2.90 -6.76 -18.51
N TRP A 523 2.57 -6.04 -17.44
CA TRP A 523 1.50 -5.07 -17.42
C TRP A 523 1.85 -3.76 -18.17
N ARG A 524 3.14 -3.46 -18.37
CA ARG A 524 3.60 -2.30 -19.16
C ARG A 524 3.64 -2.58 -20.67
N ARG A 525 3.64 -3.85 -21.07
CA ARG A 525 3.76 -4.21 -22.48
C ARG A 525 2.52 -3.78 -23.26
N ILE A 526 2.71 -2.89 -24.26
CA ILE A 526 1.66 -2.46 -25.19
C ILE A 526 1.67 -3.36 -26.42
N GLY A 527 2.83 -3.54 -27.06
CA GLY A 527 2.95 -4.38 -28.25
C GLY A 527 4.37 -4.43 -28.79
N HIS A 528 4.53 -5.19 -29.86
CA HIS A 528 5.78 -5.25 -30.61
C HIS A 528 5.53 -5.45 -32.12
N ALA A 529 6.50 -5.05 -32.91
CA ALA A 529 6.53 -5.30 -34.35
C ALA A 529 7.92 -5.75 -34.78
N GLU A 530 8.00 -6.64 -35.76
CA GLU A 530 9.26 -7.19 -36.26
C GLU A 530 9.43 -6.90 -37.76
N LEU A 531 10.63 -6.45 -38.16
CA LEU A 531 11.00 -6.15 -39.53
C LEU A 531 12.46 -6.51 -39.78
N ALA A 532 12.74 -7.28 -40.80
CA ALA A 532 14.10 -7.55 -41.29
C ALA A 532 15.13 -7.91 -40.19
N GLY A 533 14.75 -8.72 -39.22
CA GLY A 533 15.62 -9.16 -38.14
C GLY A 533 15.79 -8.16 -36.97
N CYS A 534 15.02 -7.06 -36.97
CA CYS A 534 14.86 -6.16 -35.83
C CYS A 534 13.46 -6.22 -35.25
N ARG A 535 13.36 -6.02 -33.93
CA ARG A 535 12.10 -5.94 -33.20
C ARG A 535 12.00 -4.59 -32.50
N LEU A 536 10.89 -3.91 -32.76
CA LEU A 536 10.46 -2.72 -32.01
C LEU A 536 9.51 -3.16 -30.90
N ASP A 537 9.90 -2.96 -29.65
CA ASP A 537 9.03 -3.10 -28.48
C ASP A 537 8.51 -1.73 -28.06
N VAL A 538 7.24 -1.66 -27.69
CA VAL A 538 6.59 -0.46 -27.15
C VAL A 538 6.01 -0.79 -25.79
N ASP A 539 6.52 -0.12 -24.77
CA ASP A 539 6.12 -0.31 -23.38
C ASP A 539 5.57 1.01 -22.80
N GLN A 540 4.62 0.91 -21.88
CA GLN A 540 4.17 2.05 -21.08
C GLN A 540 5.29 2.49 -20.14
N ALA A 541 5.68 3.75 -20.20
CA ALA A 541 6.63 4.37 -19.29
C ALA A 541 5.92 5.15 -18.17
N ILE A 542 6.67 5.60 -17.18
CA ILE A 542 6.17 6.42 -16.08
C ILE A 542 5.98 7.86 -16.56
N GLU A 543 4.94 8.52 -16.07
CA GLU A 543 4.69 9.94 -16.31
C GLU A 543 4.47 10.68 -14.98
N PHE A 544 4.50 12.00 -15.01
CA PHE A 544 4.37 12.88 -13.85
C PHE A 544 3.05 13.62 -13.86
N TRP A 545 2.49 13.81 -12.66
CA TRP A 545 1.29 14.62 -12.49
C TRP A 545 1.64 16.05 -12.10
N PRO A 546 1.54 17.02 -13.02
CA PRO A 546 1.61 18.42 -12.65
C PRO A 546 0.30 18.88 -11.98
N LEU A 547 0.44 19.74 -10.98
CA LEU A 547 -0.68 20.31 -10.23
C LEU A 547 -1.48 21.30 -11.10
N LEU A 548 -2.81 21.26 -10.96
CA LEU A 548 -3.75 22.20 -11.55
C LEU A 548 -4.37 23.09 -10.45
N GLY A 549 -3.70 24.16 -10.07
CA GLY A 549 -4.21 25.12 -9.10
C GLY A 549 -3.75 24.91 -7.67
N ASP A 550 -4.45 25.52 -6.71
CA ASP A 550 -4.06 25.54 -5.31
C ASP A 550 -4.35 24.20 -4.62
N ALA A 551 -3.31 23.55 -4.13
CA ALA A 551 -3.41 22.29 -3.40
C ALA A 551 -4.15 22.45 -2.06
N ALA A 552 -4.08 23.63 -1.43
CA ALA A 552 -4.73 23.90 -0.14
C ALA A 552 -6.24 24.09 -0.25
N ALA A 553 -6.74 24.42 -1.44
CA ALA A 553 -8.16 24.68 -1.66
C ALA A 553 -8.99 23.42 -1.94
N GLN A 554 -8.36 22.25 -2.03
CA GLN A 554 -9.04 21.00 -2.40
C GLN A 554 -9.47 20.24 -1.14
N ALA A 555 -10.77 19.96 -1.04
CA ALA A 555 -11.35 19.19 0.06
C ALA A 555 -10.78 17.74 0.07
N GLY A 556 -10.73 17.13 1.26
CA GLY A 556 -10.33 15.74 1.43
C GLY A 556 -8.87 15.42 1.11
N GLY A 557 -8.00 16.44 0.99
CA GLY A 557 -6.60 16.24 0.64
C GLY A 557 -6.37 15.73 -0.79
N SER A 558 -7.41 15.61 -1.62
CA SER A 558 -7.31 15.32 -3.05
C SER A 558 -6.65 16.48 -3.79
N ARG A 559 -5.91 16.18 -4.85
CA ARG A 559 -5.24 17.17 -5.67
C ARG A 559 -5.71 17.07 -7.11
N LEU A 560 -6.08 18.21 -7.68
CA LEU A 560 -6.38 18.27 -9.10
C LEU A 560 -5.06 18.32 -9.88
N VAL A 561 -4.81 17.28 -10.64
CA VAL A 561 -3.60 17.12 -11.45
C VAL A 561 -3.94 16.94 -12.92
N ASP A 562 -3.03 17.33 -13.82
CA ASP A 562 -3.18 17.06 -15.26
C ASP A 562 -2.62 15.67 -15.58
N ALA A 563 -3.52 14.73 -15.88
CA ALA A 563 -3.19 13.36 -16.29
C ALA A 563 -3.28 13.16 -17.82
N SER A 564 -3.33 14.25 -18.61
CA SER A 564 -3.52 14.17 -20.06
C SER A 564 -2.26 13.78 -20.84
N THR A 565 -1.09 13.84 -20.20
CA THR A 565 0.20 13.45 -20.79
C THR A 565 0.51 11.99 -20.50
N THR A 566 1.03 11.30 -21.49
CA THR A 566 1.48 9.92 -21.38
C THR A 566 2.90 9.78 -21.92
N ARG A 567 3.61 8.76 -21.46
CA ARG A 567 4.97 8.45 -21.92
C ARG A 567 5.09 6.99 -22.31
N LEU A 568 5.79 6.73 -23.40
CA LEU A 568 6.14 5.41 -23.89
C LEU A 568 7.64 5.20 -23.81
N GLN A 569 8.07 3.95 -23.67
CA GLN A 569 9.43 3.53 -24.00
C GLN A 569 9.40 2.80 -25.33
N LEU A 570 10.25 3.23 -26.25
CA LEU A 570 10.51 2.60 -27.53
C LEU A 570 11.85 1.90 -27.46
N SER A 571 11.88 0.59 -27.70
CA SER A 571 13.10 -0.21 -27.68
C SER A 571 13.25 -0.96 -28.99
N LEU A 572 14.37 -0.73 -29.71
CA LEU A 572 14.71 -1.43 -30.94
C LEU A 572 15.85 -2.39 -30.66
N ARG A 573 15.66 -3.68 -30.92
CA ARG A 573 16.67 -4.73 -30.70
C ARG A 573 16.76 -5.71 -31.85
N PRO A 574 17.92 -6.37 -32.03
CA PRO A 574 18.02 -7.50 -32.93
C PRO A 574 17.12 -8.66 -32.51
N CYS A 575 16.49 -9.33 -33.47
CA CYS A 575 15.88 -10.63 -33.24
C CYS A 575 16.96 -11.69 -33.03
N ALA A 576 16.61 -12.81 -32.37
CA ALA A 576 17.55 -13.89 -32.10
C ALA A 576 18.21 -14.40 -33.42
N GLY A 577 19.55 -14.50 -33.40
CA GLY A 577 20.33 -14.93 -34.56
C GLY A 577 20.61 -13.85 -35.62
N HIS A 578 20.21 -12.62 -35.39
CA HIS A 578 20.48 -11.48 -36.27
C HIS A 578 21.45 -10.49 -35.62
N VAL A 579 22.28 -9.83 -36.40
CA VAL A 579 23.23 -8.79 -35.95
C VAL A 579 23.13 -7.59 -36.90
N PRO A 580 21.97 -6.91 -36.94
CA PRO A 580 21.81 -5.73 -37.78
C PRO A 580 22.60 -4.53 -37.21
N ASP A 581 23.02 -3.62 -38.11
CA ASP A 581 23.53 -2.32 -37.68
C ASP A 581 22.36 -1.44 -37.25
N LEU A 582 22.14 -1.29 -35.97
CA LEU A 582 21.02 -0.52 -35.40
C LEU A 582 21.09 0.98 -35.73
N ASP A 583 22.29 1.55 -36.06
CA ASP A 583 22.43 2.95 -36.42
C ASP A 583 21.90 3.25 -37.83
N ALA A 584 21.80 2.23 -38.64
CA ALA A 584 21.25 2.38 -40.00
C ALA A 584 19.71 2.41 -40.02
N TRP A 585 19.05 2.06 -38.88
CA TRP A 585 17.60 2.09 -38.78
C TRP A 585 17.07 3.48 -38.45
N GLN A 586 15.88 3.80 -38.95
CA GLN A 586 15.19 5.03 -38.60
C GLN A 586 13.86 4.71 -37.97
N LEU A 587 13.56 5.40 -36.88
CA LEU A 587 12.27 5.38 -36.22
C LEU A 587 11.70 6.81 -36.23
N LEU A 588 10.48 6.96 -36.74
CA LEU A 588 9.76 8.22 -36.71
C LEU A 588 8.55 8.09 -35.81
N ALA A 589 8.21 9.15 -35.09
CA ALA A 589 6.99 9.29 -34.32
C ALA A 589 6.20 10.50 -34.79
N ASN A 590 5.01 10.31 -35.37
CA ASN A 590 4.20 11.32 -36.01
C ASN A 590 5.02 12.14 -37.03
N GLY A 591 5.93 11.46 -37.81
CA GLY A 591 6.83 12.07 -38.79
C GLY A 591 8.14 12.61 -38.21
N TYR A 592 8.27 12.81 -36.92
CA TYR A 592 9.50 13.31 -36.29
C TYR A 592 10.49 12.17 -36.03
N ARG A 593 11.77 12.41 -36.36
CA ARG A 593 12.85 11.44 -36.09
C ARG A 593 13.03 11.24 -34.57
N VAL A 594 12.95 9.99 -34.14
CA VAL A 594 13.26 9.56 -32.74
C VAL A 594 14.78 9.34 -32.66
N PRO A 595 15.51 10.11 -31.81
CA PRO A 595 16.94 9.92 -31.62
C PRO A 595 17.21 8.73 -30.73
N LEU A 596 17.22 7.52 -31.28
CA LEU A 596 17.45 6.28 -30.57
C LEU A 596 18.83 6.26 -29.90
N ARG A 597 18.86 5.99 -28.57
CA ARG A 597 20.08 5.91 -27.78
C ARG A 597 20.55 4.46 -27.71
N ARG A 598 21.83 4.20 -28.02
CA ARG A 598 22.44 2.88 -27.86
C ARG A 598 22.62 2.53 -26.40
N GLU A 599 22.17 1.33 -26.06
CA GLU A 599 22.28 0.72 -24.74
C GLU A 599 22.63 -0.78 -24.88
N GLN A 600 22.85 -1.43 -23.77
CA GLN A 600 23.11 -2.87 -23.70
C GLN A 600 22.38 -3.48 -22.52
N ASP A 601 21.78 -4.64 -22.73
CA ASP A 601 21.24 -5.50 -21.65
C ASP A 601 21.83 -6.92 -21.76
N GLU A 602 21.31 -7.83 -20.93
CA GLU A 602 21.75 -9.23 -20.93
C GLU A 602 21.49 -9.97 -22.27
N SER A 603 20.55 -9.50 -23.05
CA SER A 603 20.17 -10.03 -24.36
C SER A 603 21.04 -9.47 -25.50
N GLY A 604 21.87 -8.46 -25.20
CA GLY A 604 22.76 -7.83 -26.18
C GLY A 604 22.48 -6.34 -26.42
N PRO A 605 22.97 -5.79 -27.54
CA PRO A 605 22.80 -4.38 -27.86
C PRO A 605 21.35 -4.06 -28.23
N LEU A 606 20.89 -2.89 -27.84
CA LEU A 606 19.59 -2.33 -28.22
C LEU A 606 19.66 -0.81 -28.28
N CYS A 607 18.63 -0.21 -28.86
CA CYS A 607 18.43 1.23 -28.78
C CYS A 607 17.17 1.52 -27.97
N VAL A 608 17.19 2.55 -27.11
CA VAL A 608 16.08 2.94 -26.24
C VAL A 608 15.83 4.44 -26.35
N MET A 609 14.56 4.85 -26.35
CA MET A 609 14.15 6.24 -26.23
C MET A 609 12.75 6.37 -25.65
N GLY A 610 12.54 7.40 -24.86
CA GLY A 610 11.21 7.80 -24.38
C GLY A 610 10.47 8.60 -25.46
N LEU A 611 9.15 8.46 -25.51
CA LEU A 611 8.25 9.28 -26.31
C LEU A 611 7.16 9.84 -25.41
N ARG A 612 7.07 11.16 -25.34
CA ARG A 612 6.10 11.86 -24.49
C ARG A 612 5.11 12.62 -25.36
N TYR A 613 3.81 12.50 -25.06
CA TYR A 613 2.77 13.14 -25.85
C TYR A 613 1.51 13.41 -25.03
N ARG A 614 0.63 14.27 -25.54
CA ARG A 614 -0.69 14.51 -24.97
C ARG A 614 -1.69 13.51 -25.54
N ALA A 615 -2.19 12.61 -24.67
CA ALA A 615 -3.09 11.52 -25.08
C ALA A 615 -4.52 12.00 -25.31
N PHE A 616 -5.02 12.95 -24.49
CA PHE A 616 -6.37 13.51 -24.61
C PHE A 616 -6.40 14.98 -24.15
N VAL A 617 -7.47 15.68 -24.48
CA VAL A 617 -7.73 17.05 -24.01
C VAL A 617 -8.69 16.98 -22.84
N PRO A 618 -8.24 17.21 -21.59
CA PRO A 618 -9.11 17.20 -20.43
C PRO A 618 -10.01 18.45 -20.40
N TRP A 619 -11.15 18.35 -19.69
CA TRP A 619 -12.03 19.52 -19.47
C TRP A 619 -11.31 20.65 -18.72
N ILE A 620 -10.51 20.28 -17.70
CA ILE A 620 -9.61 21.18 -16.99
C ILE A 620 -8.20 20.59 -17.10
N GLY A 621 -7.25 21.33 -17.63
CA GLY A 621 -5.87 20.87 -17.83
C GLY A 621 -4.93 22.02 -18.15
N LEU A 622 -3.63 21.73 -18.15
CA LEU A 622 -2.60 22.65 -18.61
C LEU A 622 -2.64 22.77 -20.13
N HIS A 623 -2.08 23.85 -20.64
CA HIS A 623 -1.88 24.08 -22.08
C HIS A 623 -3.18 23.96 -22.92
N PRO A 624 -4.17 24.82 -22.68
CA PRO A 624 -5.48 24.70 -23.36
C PRO A 624 -5.41 24.83 -24.89
N GLY A 625 -4.33 25.40 -25.44
CA GLY A 625 -4.10 25.49 -26.89
C GLY A 625 -3.45 24.23 -27.52
N LEU A 626 -3.06 23.24 -26.69
CA LEU A 626 -2.43 22.02 -27.19
C LEU A 626 -3.51 20.94 -27.39
N GLY A 627 -3.67 20.48 -28.63
CA GLY A 627 -4.55 19.35 -28.97
C GLY A 627 -4.02 17.99 -28.50
N ALA A 628 -4.86 16.97 -28.54
CA ALA A 628 -4.41 15.59 -28.41
C ALA A 628 -3.54 15.21 -29.63
N GLN A 629 -2.50 14.44 -29.40
CA GLN A 629 -1.53 14.02 -30.41
C GLN A 629 -1.69 12.54 -30.80
N GLY A 630 -2.58 11.83 -30.14
CA GLY A 630 -3.00 10.49 -30.52
C GLY A 630 -3.94 10.50 -31.74
N PRO A 631 -4.03 9.38 -32.50
CA PRO A 631 -3.19 8.18 -32.36
C PRO A 631 -1.72 8.45 -32.68
N ILE A 632 -0.81 7.76 -32.00
CA ILE A 632 0.62 7.87 -32.29
C ILE A 632 0.98 6.94 -33.44
N VAL A 633 1.60 7.49 -34.49
CA VAL A 633 2.07 6.74 -35.65
C VAL A 633 3.58 6.60 -35.57
N LEU A 634 4.07 5.37 -35.36
CA LEU A 634 5.47 5.01 -35.40
C LEU A 634 5.78 4.44 -36.79
N SER A 635 6.81 4.99 -37.48
CA SER A 635 7.29 4.43 -38.73
C SER A 635 8.70 3.88 -38.54
N LEU A 636 8.82 2.54 -38.56
CA LEU A 636 10.10 1.84 -38.47
C LEU A 636 10.61 1.58 -39.92
N LEU A 637 11.76 2.13 -40.25
CA LEU A 637 12.33 2.03 -41.57
C LEU A 637 13.67 1.28 -41.53
N ALA A 638 13.76 0.20 -42.29
CA ALA A 638 14.98 -0.56 -42.47
C ALA A 638 16.03 0.20 -43.25
N PRO A 639 17.33 -0.17 -43.18
CA PRO A 639 18.40 0.43 -43.99
C PRO A 639 18.06 0.44 -45.47
N ALA A 640 18.40 1.55 -46.17
CA ALA A 640 18.08 1.81 -47.57
C ALA A 640 16.60 2.00 -47.89
N ALA A 641 15.72 2.18 -46.89
CA ALA A 641 14.27 2.47 -47.00
C ALA A 641 13.50 1.54 -47.98
N GLN A 642 13.98 0.29 -48.15
CA GLN A 642 13.34 -0.70 -49.01
C GLN A 642 12.14 -1.38 -48.36
N GLN A 643 12.09 -1.39 -47.04
CA GLN A 643 11.01 -1.99 -46.24
C GLN A 643 10.74 -1.11 -45.01
N GLY A 644 9.49 -0.99 -44.62
CA GLY A 644 9.09 -0.25 -43.46
C GLY A 644 7.84 -0.84 -42.82
N LEU A 645 7.65 -0.57 -41.51
CA LEU A 645 6.41 -0.84 -40.79
C LEU A 645 5.84 0.46 -40.26
N ARG A 646 4.55 0.61 -40.38
CA ARG A 646 3.77 1.62 -39.67
C ARG A 646 3.06 0.95 -38.47
N VAL A 647 3.32 1.42 -37.27
CA VAL A 647 2.63 1.02 -36.08
C VAL A 647 1.77 2.17 -35.60
N THR A 648 0.45 1.98 -35.57
CA THR A 648 -0.48 2.99 -35.08
C THR A 648 -0.96 2.59 -33.69
N LEU A 649 -0.70 3.45 -32.70
CA LEU A 649 -1.14 3.26 -31.33
C LEU A 649 -2.39 4.10 -31.09
N HIS A 650 -3.49 3.44 -30.82
CA HIS A 650 -4.77 4.07 -30.47
C HIS A 650 -4.99 4.07 -28.95
N ASP A 651 -5.45 5.19 -28.40
CA ASP A 651 -5.84 5.27 -26.98
C ASP A 651 -7.20 4.60 -26.72
N TRP A 652 -7.99 4.44 -27.80
CA TRP A 652 -9.30 3.77 -27.82
C TRP A 652 -9.32 2.75 -28.97
N GLN A 653 -10.44 2.04 -29.17
CA GLN A 653 -10.53 1.11 -30.31
C GLN A 653 -10.41 1.87 -31.66
N PRO A 654 -9.73 1.30 -32.68
CA PRO A 654 -9.41 2.01 -33.93
C PRO A 654 -10.64 2.53 -34.67
N GLN A 655 -11.79 1.87 -34.55
CA GLN A 655 -13.04 2.26 -35.22
C GLN A 655 -13.79 3.38 -34.48
N GLY A 656 -13.31 3.83 -33.32
CA GLY A 656 -13.93 4.88 -32.52
C GLY A 656 -15.28 4.50 -31.88
N LYS A 657 -15.67 3.23 -31.93
CA LYS A 657 -16.92 2.74 -31.34
C LYS A 657 -16.81 2.65 -29.82
N PRO A 658 -17.92 2.70 -29.08
CA PRO A 658 -17.91 2.39 -27.63
C PRO A 658 -17.55 0.92 -27.41
N TYR A 659 -16.91 0.64 -26.27
CA TYR A 659 -16.76 -0.73 -25.78
C TYR A 659 -18.08 -1.20 -25.14
N ASP A 660 -18.35 -2.50 -25.26
CA ASP A 660 -19.48 -3.15 -24.60
C ASP A 660 -19.09 -3.54 -23.16
N GLY A 661 -19.08 -2.56 -22.28
CA GLY A 661 -18.72 -2.73 -20.88
C GLY A 661 -17.21 -2.85 -20.61
N LEU A 662 -16.87 -3.07 -19.33
CA LEU A 662 -15.52 -3.36 -18.87
C LEU A 662 -15.07 -4.75 -19.36
N PRO A 663 -13.76 -5.02 -19.51
CA PRO A 663 -13.28 -6.36 -19.84
C PRO A 663 -13.70 -7.40 -18.79
N ASP A 664 -14.17 -8.57 -19.22
CA ASP A 664 -14.60 -9.65 -18.31
C ASP A 664 -13.41 -10.35 -17.61
N SER A 665 -12.22 -10.24 -18.18
CA SER A 665 -11.03 -10.93 -17.69
C SER A 665 -9.76 -10.18 -18.06
N LEU A 666 -8.63 -10.56 -17.45
CA LEU A 666 -7.30 -10.09 -17.85
C LEU A 666 -6.97 -10.44 -19.30
N ASP A 667 -7.44 -11.59 -19.80
CA ASP A 667 -7.18 -12.00 -21.17
C ASP A 667 -7.97 -11.14 -22.17
N GLU A 668 -9.20 -10.77 -21.85
CA GLU A 668 -9.95 -9.81 -22.63
C GLU A 668 -9.30 -8.41 -22.58
N ALA A 669 -8.87 -7.97 -21.42
CA ALA A 669 -8.15 -6.69 -21.29
C ALA A 669 -6.89 -6.66 -22.17
N ARG A 670 -6.09 -7.73 -22.14
CA ARG A 670 -4.91 -7.89 -23.00
C ARG A 670 -5.30 -7.95 -24.48
N ARG A 671 -6.42 -8.58 -24.83
CA ARG A 671 -6.94 -8.58 -26.21
C ARG A 671 -7.28 -7.17 -26.69
N ARG A 672 -8.05 -6.39 -25.88
CA ARG A 672 -8.39 -4.99 -26.20
C ARG A 672 -7.14 -4.12 -26.33
N THR A 673 -6.13 -4.34 -25.49
CA THR A 673 -4.83 -3.65 -25.61
C THR A 673 -4.12 -3.99 -26.92
N ARG A 674 -4.08 -5.27 -27.33
CA ARG A 674 -3.49 -5.67 -28.61
C ARG A 674 -4.23 -5.10 -29.83
N GLU A 675 -5.55 -5.00 -29.80
CA GLU A 675 -6.38 -4.45 -30.88
C GLU A 675 -6.11 -2.95 -31.11
N ARG A 676 -5.58 -2.24 -30.13
CA ARG A 676 -5.17 -0.82 -30.24
C ARG A 676 -3.79 -0.63 -30.85
N PHE A 677 -3.03 -1.72 -31.03
CA PHE A 677 -1.70 -1.74 -31.63
C PHE A 677 -1.80 -2.30 -33.06
N VAL A 678 -1.96 -1.42 -34.05
CA VAL A 678 -2.18 -1.80 -35.46
C VAL A 678 -0.86 -1.73 -36.19
N VAL A 679 -0.48 -2.80 -36.89
CA VAL A 679 0.76 -2.90 -37.65
C VAL A 679 0.44 -3.04 -39.15
N GLU A 680 1.03 -2.21 -39.98
CA GLU A 680 0.88 -2.20 -41.44
C GLU A 680 2.27 -2.13 -42.10
N GLU A 681 2.41 -2.75 -43.27
CA GLU A 681 3.62 -2.59 -44.10
C GLU A 681 3.63 -1.21 -44.82
N ILE A 682 4.80 -0.58 -44.86
CA ILE A 682 5.03 0.59 -45.69
C ILE A 682 5.61 0.11 -47.04
N ALA A 683 4.89 0.39 -48.12
CA ALA A 683 5.35 -0.01 -49.45
C ALA A 683 6.63 0.75 -49.87
N PRO A 684 7.50 0.15 -50.68
CA PRO A 684 8.69 0.82 -51.20
C PRO A 684 8.32 2.13 -51.90
N GLY A 685 8.94 3.25 -51.49
CA GLY A 685 8.66 4.59 -52.01
C GLY A 685 7.55 5.36 -51.26
N GLU A 686 6.87 4.74 -50.31
CA GLU A 686 5.85 5.39 -49.48
C GLU A 686 6.37 5.76 -48.07
N ALA A 687 7.68 5.62 -47.82
CA ALA A 687 8.30 6.03 -46.58
C ALA A 687 8.07 7.53 -46.33
N PRO A 688 7.58 7.93 -45.16
CA PRO A 688 7.37 9.34 -44.87
C PRO A 688 8.70 10.09 -44.75
N ASP A 689 8.70 11.35 -45.14
CA ASP A 689 9.85 12.25 -44.96
C ASP A 689 10.11 12.43 -43.45
N ALA A 690 11.37 12.32 -43.07
CA ALA A 690 11.77 12.45 -41.66
C ALA A 690 11.94 13.94 -41.29
N ILE A 691 11.12 14.41 -40.37
CA ILE A 691 11.22 15.76 -39.79
C ILE A 691 12.21 15.71 -38.62
N THR A 692 13.18 16.64 -38.62
CA THR A 692 14.07 16.81 -37.49
C THR A 692 13.31 17.53 -36.35
N PRO A 693 13.22 16.95 -35.16
CA PRO A 693 12.52 17.62 -34.07
C PRO A 693 13.30 18.86 -33.59
N PRO A 694 12.60 19.90 -33.10
CA PRO A 694 13.24 21.06 -32.50
C PRO A 694 14.09 20.63 -31.28
N ALA A 695 15.20 21.31 -31.01
CA ALA A 695 16.06 21.01 -29.85
C ALA A 695 15.30 21.08 -28.54
N ALA A 696 14.31 21.97 -28.41
CA ALA A 696 13.46 22.09 -27.23
C ALA A 696 12.55 20.87 -26.97
N ALA A 697 12.31 20.03 -27.99
CA ALA A 697 11.53 18.80 -27.86
C ALA A 697 12.38 17.60 -27.42
N LEU A 698 13.68 17.76 -27.31
CA LEU A 698 14.62 16.68 -26.99
C LEU A 698 15.20 16.86 -25.59
N SER A 699 15.26 15.76 -24.86
CA SER A 699 16.15 15.56 -23.73
C SER A 699 17.09 14.38 -24.02
N ASP A 700 17.97 14.04 -23.07
CA ASP A 700 18.90 12.92 -23.25
C ASP A 700 18.19 11.57 -23.43
N TYR A 701 16.97 11.43 -22.90
CA TYR A 701 16.24 10.16 -22.83
C TYR A 701 14.82 10.21 -23.41
N CYS A 702 14.34 11.37 -23.89
CA CYS A 702 12.96 11.51 -24.34
C CYS A 702 12.79 12.50 -25.50
N LEU A 703 11.93 12.15 -26.47
CA LEU A 703 11.31 13.05 -27.43
C LEU A 703 9.92 13.46 -26.90
N ASP A 704 9.72 14.76 -26.67
CA ASP A 704 8.44 15.33 -26.20
C ASP A 704 7.69 15.95 -27.40
N LEU A 705 6.73 15.21 -27.95
CA LEU A 705 5.93 15.68 -29.09
C LEU A 705 5.07 16.92 -28.80
N ARG A 706 4.82 17.25 -27.54
CA ARG A 706 4.08 18.46 -27.17
C ARG A 706 4.85 19.75 -27.51
N ARG A 707 6.14 19.62 -27.82
CA ARG A 707 7.05 20.73 -28.17
C ARG A 707 7.47 20.75 -29.64
N THR A 708 6.85 19.90 -30.46
CA THR A 708 7.13 19.80 -31.89
C THR A 708 6.22 20.64 -32.77
#